data_dd5523dc326219bdfeb91c6cd22383db
#
_entry.id   dd5523dc326219bdfeb91c6cd22383db
#
_cell.length_a   1.000
_cell.length_b   1.000
_cell.length_c   1.000
_cell.angle_alpha   90.00
_cell.angle_beta   90.00
_cell.angle_gamma   90.00
#
_symmetry.space_group_name_H-M   'P 1'
#
loop_
_entity.id
_entity.type
_entity.pdbx_description
1 polymer ?
#
loop_
_entity_poly.entity_id
_entity_poly.type
_entity_poly.pdbx_seq_one_letter_code
_entity_poly.pdbx_strand_id
1 'polypeptide(L)'
;MPAVVEAVLAAGAVCFFREALSMGERGTEASEKRHDAAVIVFAACALMALSRLNIMGVISIGRALALMLVMTCALKGGSLAGAAAGTAFGLAMDAAAGGVPVFTMAYAFAGLVSGMFSRFGRLSFVVSFILANGLAVFCVWNLSPRVDALFEVFAASVCFMLLPPGLLARVGALIQPLSAGMGESGLRRYASRRVEGIARAFGDVSEVARRGAQFVNDNDVARIFDRAADAACIRCKRRDECWVKGYMETLDALNQATAAMTERGLLEAEDIPEWFREKCKGLAAFVTAVNAELRASAGRKQFRARMEESRSAAWGQYEDFAEILSGVAQELGSMNGADPLAERRLMRYLRSQDIEADAAVFRDSTGRLRAVIESGKLPALTSDPAYLDKLSAVLGVRLCRPNSGAEGRMTLLEAEPLAVSVGIAAMKKKGENVSGDRGTYFKTDAGVLCVILSDGMGSGEDAAVESREAVEILERFLRSGVDPATAMKILNSVMLLRNGDEWGYATVDLMCVDLFTGETCFYKYGAAPSYVRTGKSVRRVSGESLAAGLMTGESAAPDVVRMRLKPGSQAVIASDGVISGDDDAWLRELMRGDEADGDMKALARQVLRRAADEGGSADDMTVLAVRVDVRA
;
A
#
# COMPACT_ATOMS: atom_id res chain seq x y z
N MET A 1 47.87 21.34 -29.39
CA MET A 1 46.92 21.31 -28.27
C MET A 1 45.56 21.95 -28.58
N PRO A 2 45.41 23.25 -29.03
CA PRO A 2 44.08 23.81 -29.26
C PRO A 2 43.26 23.10 -30.33
N ALA A 3 43.83 22.66 -31.44
CA ALA A 3 43.13 21.97 -32.52
C ALA A 3 42.53 20.62 -32.10
N VAL A 4 43.17 19.89 -31.17
CA VAL A 4 42.66 18.61 -30.66
C VAL A 4 41.43 18.87 -29.73
N VAL A 5 41.49 19.90 -28.90
CA VAL A 5 40.40 20.31 -28.03
C VAL A 5 39.18 20.78 -28.87
N GLU A 6 39.42 21.56 -29.91
CA GLU A 6 38.36 21.97 -30.84
C GLU A 6 37.72 20.79 -31.56
N ALA A 7 38.50 19.80 -32.01
CA ALA A 7 38.01 18.62 -32.67
C ALA A 7 37.16 17.74 -31.72
N VAL A 8 37.59 17.59 -30.46
CA VAL A 8 36.82 16.85 -29.44
C VAL A 8 35.52 17.56 -29.09
N LEU A 9 35.55 18.87 -28.92
CA LEU A 9 34.34 19.67 -28.66
C LEU A 9 33.37 19.64 -29.85
N ALA A 10 33.88 19.73 -31.08
CA ALA A 10 33.07 19.63 -32.29
C ALA A 10 32.42 18.25 -32.42
N ALA A 11 33.16 17.18 -32.16
CA ALA A 11 32.62 15.79 -32.15
C ALA A 11 31.53 15.62 -31.07
N GLY A 12 31.74 16.13 -29.86
CA GLY A 12 30.76 16.15 -28.79
C GLY A 12 29.49 16.90 -29.18
N ALA A 13 29.63 18.10 -29.77
CA ALA A 13 28.49 18.90 -30.24
C ALA A 13 27.67 18.17 -31.33
N VAL A 14 28.34 17.48 -32.27
CA VAL A 14 27.65 16.68 -33.29
C VAL A 14 26.81 15.56 -32.68
N CYS A 15 27.31 14.88 -31.64
CA CYS A 15 26.55 13.84 -30.94
C CYS A 15 25.27 14.43 -30.27
N PHE A 16 25.39 15.58 -29.58
CA PHE A 16 24.24 16.25 -28.97
C PHE A 16 23.25 16.78 -30.01
N PHE A 17 23.71 17.36 -31.11
CA PHE A 17 22.84 17.90 -32.16
C PHE A 17 22.11 16.79 -32.91
N ARG A 18 22.78 15.67 -33.16
CA ARG A 18 22.16 14.48 -33.75
C ARG A 18 21.05 13.95 -32.85
N GLU A 19 21.29 13.84 -31.55
CA GLU A 19 20.30 13.38 -30.58
C GLU A 19 19.13 14.35 -30.46
N ALA A 20 19.41 15.68 -30.42
CA ALA A 20 18.37 16.72 -30.36
C ALA A 20 17.47 16.76 -31.62
N LEU A 21 18.03 16.46 -32.79
CA LEU A 21 17.32 16.46 -34.08
C LEU A 21 16.72 15.10 -34.44
N SER A 22 17.07 14.02 -33.71
CA SER A 22 16.51 12.70 -33.95
C SER A 22 15.05 12.65 -33.59
N MET A 23 14.15 12.49 -34.57
CA MET A 23 12.71 12.27 -34.35
C MET A 23 12.37 10.78 -34.13
N GLY A 24 13.38 9.90 -33.90
CA GLY A 24 13.24 8.47 -33.90
C GLY A 24 13.24 7.84 -32.52
N GLU A 25 12.44 6.81 -32.38
CA GLU A 25 12.39 5.73 -31.39
C GLU A 25 12.79 6.07 -29.94
N ARG A 26 11.82 6.60 -29.20
CA ARG A 26 11.88 6.79 -27.74
C ARG A 26 11.55 5.45 -27.08
N GLY A 27 12.57 4.72 -26.62
CA GLY A 27 12.39 3.37 -26.09
C GLY A 27 12.63 3.19 -24.58
N THR A 28 13.36 4.11 -23.91
CA THR A 28 13.66 4.01 -22.47
C THR A 28 13.71 5.38 -21.81
N GLU A 29 13.41 5.45 -20.50
CA GLU A 29 13.45 6.69 -19.69
C GLU A 29 14.83 7.37 -19.73
N ALA A 30 15.91 6.60 -19.83
CA ALA A 30 17.28 7.11 -19.96
C ALA A 30 17.54 7.76 -21.33
N SER A 31 16.85 7.33 -22.38
CA SER A 31 16.88 7.94 -23.72
C SER A 31 16.13 9.26 -23.77
N GLU A 32 15.00 9.35 -23.07
CA GLU A 32 14.18 10.55 -22.99
C GLU A 32 14.90 11.68 -22.24
N LYS A 33 15.53 11.40 -21.11
CA LYS A 33 16.34 12.37 -20.35
C LYS A 33 17.56 12.87 -21.13
N ARG A 34 18.19 12.00 -21.95
CA ARG A 34 19.29 12.38 -22.84
C ARG A 34 18.82 13.29 -23.97
N HIS A 35 17.68 13.00 -24.56
CA HIS A 35 17.07 13.82 -25.60
C HIS A 35 16.71 15.22 -25.09
N ASP A 36 16.09 15.33 -23.92
CA ASP A 36 15.73 16.60 -23.31
C ASP A 36 16.98 17.46 -23.00
N ALA A 37 18.03 16.86 -22.45
CA ALA A 37 19.31 17.52 -22.23
C ALA A 37 19.94 17.98 -23.56
N ALA A 38 19.89 17.16 -24.59
CA ALA A 38 20.40 17.48 -25.91
C ALA A 38 19.65 18.64 -26.56
N VAL A 39 18.31 18.71 -26.40
CA VAL A 39 17.48 19.82 -26.90
C VAL A 39 17.82 21.13 -26.18
N ILE A 40 18.04 21.10 -24.86
CA ILE A 40 18.45 22.30 -24.09
C ILE A 40 19.83 22.82 -24.57
N VAL A 41 20.79 21.91 -24.71
CA VAL A 41 22.14 22.26 -25.18
C VAL A 41 22.10 22.80 -26.60
N PHE A 42 21.32 22.19 -27.49
CA PHE A 42 21.11 22.68 -28.86
C PHE A 42 20.51 24.08 -28.89
N ALA A 43 19.44 24.30 -28.11
CA ALA A 43 18.80 25.62 -28.00
C ALA A 43 19.76 26.65 -27.43
N ALA A 44 20.54 26.32 -26.41
CA ALA A 44 21.54 27.19 -25.83
C ALA A 44 22.63 27.59 -26.87
N CYS A 45 23.14 26.62 -27.62
CA CYS A 45 24.15 26.90 -28.69
C CYS A 45 23.56 27.77 -29.82
N ALA A 46 22.31 27.49 -30.24
CA ALA A 46 21.64 28.31 -31.24
C ALA A 46 21.41 29.74 -30.77
N LEU A 47 21.00 29.94 -29.52
CA LEU A 47 20.84 31.27 -28.93
C LEU A 47 22.19 32.02 -28.79
N MET A 48 23.27 31.32 -28.43
CA MET A 48 24.63 31.88 -28.40
C MET A 48 25.06 32.38 -29.77
N ALA A 49 24.82 31.60 -30.83
CA ALA A 49 25.12 32.02 -32.20
C ALA A 49 24.30 33.26 -32.60
N LEU A 50 23.00 33.27 -32.28
CA LEU A 50 22.09 34.40 -32.57
C LEU A 50 22.37 35.63 -31.72
N SER A 51 23.07 35.50 -30.58
CA SER A 51 23.38 36.63 -29.69
C SER A 51 24.35 37.64 -30.32
N ARG A 52 25.09 37.23 -31.35
CA ARG A 52 25.97 38.11 -32.12
C ARG A 52 25.23 39.02 -33.10
N LEU A 53 23.96 38.71 -33.41
CA LEU A 53 23.11 39.50 -34.28
C LEU A 53 22.41 40.60 -33.48
N ASN A 54 22.75 41.86 -33.74
CA ASN A 54 22.17 43.01 -33.06
C ASN A 54 21.26 43.82 -34.00
N ILE A 55 20.05 44.14 -33.51
CA ILE A 55 19.12 45.04 -34.19
C ILE A 55 19.38 46.45 -33.67
N MET A 56 19.60 47.42 -34.59
CA MET A 56 19.90 48.83 -34.29
C MET A 56 21.11 49.02 -33.34
N GLY A 57 22.00 48.03 -33.21
CA GLY A 57 23.17 48.11 -32.33
C GLY A 57 22.89 48.02 -30.82
N VAL A 58 21.62 47.87 -30.41
CA VAL A 58 21.21 47.90 -28.99
C VAL A 58 20.59 46.58 -28.51
N ILE A 59 19.81 45.92 -29.35
CA ILE A 59 19.05 44.70 -28.95
C ILE A 59 19.65 43.47 -29.62
N SER A 60 20.11 42.51 -28.83
CA SER A 60 20.57 41.21 -29.32
C SER A 60 19.38 40.27 -29.56
N ILE A 61 19.30 39.69 -30.78
CA ILE A 61 18.24 38.76 -31.15
C ILE A 61 18.29 37.52 -30.27
N GLY A 62 19.47 36.96 -30.03
CA GLY A 62 19.64 35.77 -29.21
C GLY A 62 19.20 36.00 -27.76
N ARG A 63 19.54 37.16 -27.16
CA ARG A 63 19.13 37.49 -25.79
C ARG A 63 17.63 37.74 -25.67
N ALA A 64 17.03 38.43 -26.65
CA ALA A 64 15.58 38.64 -26.69
C ALA A 64 14.81 37.31 -26.81
N LEU A 65 15.27 36.37 -27.66
CA LEU A 65 14.68 35.03 -27.79
C LEU A 65 14.89 34.20 -26.53
N ALA A 66 16.05 34.26 -25.87
CA ALA A 66 16.31 33.59 -24.60
C ALA A 66 15.32 34.05 -23.51
N LEU A 67 15.09 35.37 -23.38
CA LEU A 67 14.10 35.96 -22.48
C LEU A 67 12.69 35.43 -22.78
N MET A 68 12.28 35.40 -24.05
CA MET A 68 10.96 34.88 -24.44
C MET A 68 10.78 33.40 -24.11
N LEU A 69 11.84 32.60 -24.27
CA LEU A 69 11.82 31.19 -23.87
C LEU A 69 11.70 31.03 -22.34
N VAL A 70 12.50 31.80 -21.57
CA VAL A 70 12.40 31.83 -20.10
C VAL A 70 10.98 32.21 -19.64
N MET A 71 10.40 33.25 -20.24
CA MET A 71 9.02 33.66 -19.96
C MET A 71 8.00 32.58 -20.30
N THR A 72 8.19 31.89 -21.42
CA THR A 72 7.30 30.78 -21.81
C THR A 72 7.40 29.61 -20.84
N CYS A 73 8.62 29.23 -20.42
CA CYS A 73 8.87 28.20 -19.42
C CYS A 73 8.25 28.58 -18.07
N ALA A 74 8.45 29.82 -17.61
CA ALA A 74 7.92 30.33 -16.34
C ALA A 74 6.38 30.41 -16.35
N LEU A 75 5.76 30.83 -17.44
CA LEU A 75 4.31 30.94 -17.56
C LEU A 75 3.62 29.57 -17.58
N LYS A 76 4.21 28.57 -18.23
CA LYS A 76 3.62 27.23 -18.41
C LYS A 76 4.07 26.22 -17.36
N GLY A 77 5.31 26.31 -16.91
CA GLY A 77 5.92 25.37 -15.96
C GLY A 77 6.10 25.92 -14.53
N GLY A 78 5.66 27.17 -14.29
CA GLY A 78 5.76 27.81 -12.97
C GLY A 78 7.18 28.23 -12.59
N SER A 79 7.37 28.57 -11.30
CA SER A 79 8.60 29.17 -10.75
C SER A 79 9.84 28.30 -10.97
N LEU A 80 9.74 26.99 -10.77
CA LEU A 80 10.88 26.08 -10.86
C LEU A 80 11.38 25.94 -12.31
N ALA A 81 10.46 25.78 -13.26
CA ALA A 81 10.79 25.69 -14.68
C ALA A 81 11.34 27.01 -15.22
N GLY A 82 10.80 28.14 -14.75
CA GLY A 82 11.30 29.47 -15.07
C GLY A 82 12.72 29.70 -14.55
N ALA A 83 13.01 29.32 -13.31
CA ALA A 83 14.35 29.43 -12.74
C ALA A 83 15.35 28.50 -13.45
N ALA A 84 15.01 27.27 -13.74
CA ALA A 84 15.87 26.30 -14.43
C ALA A 84 16.19 26.76 -15.87
N ALA A 85 15.17 27.21 -16.64
CA ALA A 85 15.35 27.75 -17.98
C ALA A 85 16.18 29.06 -17.94
N GLY A 86 15.90 29.93 -16.95
CA GLY A 86 16.65 31.16 -16.73
C GLY A 86 18.12 30.91 -16.45
N THR A 87 18.44 29.90 -15.63
CA THR A 87 19.83 29.51 -15.36
C THR A 87 20.50 28.96 -16.61
N ALA A 88 19.87 28.06 -17.34
CA ALA A 88 20.46 27.42 -18.53
C ALA A 88 20.71 28.42 -19.66
N PHE A 89 19.69 29.22 -20.02
CA PHE A 89 19.82 30.18 -21.09
C PHE A 89 20.61 31.41 -20.67
N GLY A 90 20.52 31.83 -19.40
CA GLY A 90 21.34 32.93 -18.85
C GLY A 90 22.83 32.57 -18.88
N LEU A 91 23.23 31.36 -18.51
CA LEU A 91 24.60 30.87 -18.58
C LEU A 91 25.12 30.88 -20.03
N ALA A 92 24.30 30.48 -21.00
CA ALA A 92 24.63 30.55 -22.41
C ALA A 92 24.87 32.00 -22.86
N MET A 93 24.05 32.94 -22.40
CA MET A 93 24.20 34.35 -22.74
C MET A 93 25.44 35.00 -22.07
N ASP A 94 25.75 34.64 -20.83
CA ASP A 94 26.97 35.07 -20.15
C ASP A 94 28.22 34.52 -20.83
N ALA A 95 28.20 33.24 -21.25
CA ALA A 95 29.29 32.66 -22.02
C ALA A 95 29.50 33.32 -23.38
N ALA A 96 28.43 33.78 -24.04
CA ALA A 96 28.51 34.53 -25.30
C ALA A 96 29.00 35.96 -25.13
N ALA A 97 28.64 36.61 -24.02
CA ALA A 97 29.00 38.03 -23.76
C ALA A 97 30.42 38.20 -23.20
N GLY A 98 30.92 37.18 -22.48
CA GLY A 98 32.19 37.26 -21.74
C GLY A 98 32.11 38.25 -20.56
N GLY A 99 32.74 37.92 -19.43
CA GLY A 99 32.79 38.79 -18.25
C GLY A 99 31.97 38.32 -17.08
N VAL A 100 31.39 39.26 -16.30
CA VAL A 100 30.61 38.93 -15.08
C VAL A 100 29.28 38.25 -15.46
N PRO A 101 28.84 37.16 -14.77
CA PRO A 101 27.63 36.42 -15.09
C PRO A 101 26.35 37.15 -14.66
N VAL A 102 25.97 38.22 -15.37
CA VAL A 102 24.78 39.04 -15.11
C VAL A 102 23.51 38.40 -15.60
N PHE A 103 23.54 37.79 -16.79
CA PHE A 103 22.34 37.22 -17.43
C PHE A 103 21.85 35.98 -16.73
N THR A 104 22.75 35.13 -16.22
CA THR A 104 22.36 33.94 -15.44
C THR A 104 21.55 34.33 -14.21
N MET A 105 22.05 35.31 -13.44
CA MET A 105 21.37 35.78 -12.24
C MET A 105 20.03 36.45 -12.57
N ALA A 106 20.01 37.32 -13.55
CA ALA A 106 18.84 38.08 -13.93
C ALA A 106 17.71 37.20 -14.48
N TYR A 107 18.03 36.26 -15.38
CA TYR A 107 17.04 35.40 -16.00
C TYR A 107 16.50 34.34 -15.04
N ALA A 108 17.37 33.77 -14.19
CA ALA A 108 16.93 32.78 -13.19
C ALA A 108 16.02 33.43 -12.16
N PHE A 109 16.39 34.60 -11.63
CA PHE A 109 15.59 35.30 -10.63
C PHE A 109 14.27 35.81 -11.23
N ALA A 110 14.29 36.39 -12.43
CA ALA A 110 13.07 36.83 -13.12
C ALA A 110 12.13 35.66 -13.43
N GLY A 111 12.66 34.52 -13.89
CA GLY A 111 11.89 33.30 -14.13
C GLY A 111 11.26 32.72 -12.86
N LEU A 112 12.01 32.71 -11.74
CA LEU A 112 11.53 32.27 -10.44
C LEU A 112 10.34 33.13 -9.97
N VAL A 113 10.55 34.44 -9.88
CA VAL A 113 9.56 35.39 -9.36
C VAL A 113 8.32 35.43 -10.24
N SER A 114 8.49 35.60 -11.56
CA SER A 114 7.34 35.70 -12.47
C SER A 114 6.52 34.41 -12.51
N GLY A 115 7.16 33.24 -12.37
CA GLY A 115 6.48 31.96 -12.29
C GLY A 115 5.48 31.87 -11.14
N MET A 116 5.71 32.58 -10.03
CA MET A 116 4.74 32.67 -8.90
C MET A 116 3.47 33.43 -9.31
N PHE A 117 3.60 34.37 -10.25
CA PHE A 117 2.51 35.21 -10.75
C PHE A 117 1.82 34.64 -12.00
N SER A 118 2.19 33.43 -12.45
CA SER A 118 1.63 32.79 -13.65
C SER A 118 0.12 32.60 -13.60
N ARG A 119 -0.46 32.46 -12.39
CA ARG A 119 -1.91 32.27 -12.14
C ARG A 119 -2.71 33.58 -12.11
N PHE A 120 -2.06 34.74 -11.98
CA PHE A 120 -2.73 36.05 -11.86
C PHE A 120 -2.95 36.76 -13.19
N GLY A 121 -2.73 36.06 -14.30
CA GLY A 121 -2.92 36.58 -15.64
C GLY A 121 -1.62 37.08 -16.29
N ARG A 122 -1.70 37.24 -17.62
CA ARG A 122 -0.53 37.47 -18.46
C ARG A 122 0.15 38.82 -18.19
N LEU A 123 -0.65 39.86 -17.84
CA LEU A 123 -0.11 41.20 -17.54
C LEU A 123 0.69 41.19 -16.23
N SER A 124 0.11 40.63 -15.16
CA SER A 124 0.78 40.52 -13.85
C SER A 124 2.07 39.71 -13.94
N PHE A 125 2.06 38.66 -14.75
CA PHE A 125 3.24 37.84 -15.03
C PHE A 125 4.36 38.66 -15.70
N VAL A 126 4.05 39.41 -16.77
CA VAL A 126 5.04 40.20 -17.53
C VAL A 126 5.58 41.33 -16.67
N VAL A 127 4.74 42.05 -15.92
CA VAL A 127 5.18 43.12 -15.02
C VAL A 127 6.13 42.58 -13.94
N SER A 128 5.79 41.44 -13.32
CA SER A 128 6.66 40.81 -12.32
C SER A 128 8.00 40.35 -12.92
N PHE A 129 8.01 39.87 -14.17
CA PHE A 129 9.24 39.49 -14.87
C PHE A 129 10.16 40.72 -15.12
N ILE A 130 9.60 41.83 -15.63
CA ILE A 130 10.36 43.09 -15.87
C ILE A 130 10.96 43.61 -14.56
N LEU A 131 10.15 43.68 -13.50
CA LEU A 131 10.60 44.19 -12.19
C LEU A 131 11.68 43.30 -11.56
N ALA A 132 11.51 41.99 -11.59
CA ALA A 132 12.48 41.04 -11.03
C ALA A 132 13.80 41.07 -11.82
N ASN A 133 13.74 41.11 -13.17
CA ASN A 133 14.93 41.21 -14.01
C ASN A 133 15.65 42.52 -13.79
N GLY A 134 14.91 43.64 -13.78
CA GLY A 134 15.46 44.96 -13.51
C GLY A 134 16.14 45.05 -12.14
N LEU A 135 15.52 44.50 -11.10
CA LEU A 135 16.11 44.41 -9.76
C LEU A 135 17.42 43.61 -9.77
N ALA A 136 17.46 42.48 -10.44
CA ALA A 136 18.66 41.64 -10.53
C ALA A 136 19.81 42.38 -11.26
N VAL A 137 19.51 43.04 -12.39
CA VAL A 137 20.49 43.85 -13.12
C VAL A 137 20.99 45.02 -12.27
N PHE A 138 20.10 45.66 -11.50
CA PHE A 138 20.46 46.76 -10.61
C PHE A 138 21.39 46.34 -9.46
N CYS A 139 21.19 45.15 -8.91
CA CYS A 139 22.08 44.59 -7.87
C CYS A 139 23.52 44.41 -8.33
N VAL A 140 23.74 44.21 -9.63
CA VAL A 140 25.08 44.01 -10.21
C VAL A 140 25.61 45.29 -10.92
N TRP A 141 24.84 46.37 -10.84
CA TRP A 141 25.13 47.61 -11.58
C TRP A 141 26.55 48.18 -11.37
N ASN A 142 27.03 48.13 -10.12
CA ASN A 142 28.37 48.63 -9.78
C ASN A 142 29.51 47.77 -10.35
N LEU A 143 29.24 46.51 -10.69
CA LEU A 143 30.23 45.58 -11.26
C LEU A 143 30.24 45.61 -12.79
N SER A 144 29.07 45.77 -13.40
CA SER A 144 28.91 45.79 -14.85
C SER A 144 27.61 46.51 -15.22
N PRO A 145 27.65 47.81 -15.51
CA PRO A 145 26.46 48.57 -15.90
C PRO A 145 25.99 48.14 -17.30
N ARG A 146 24.89 47.39 -17.35
CA ARG A 146 24.28 46.82 -18.57
C ARG A 146 22.94 47.47 -18.85
N VAL A 147 22.98 48.69 -19.43
CA VAL A 147 21.75 49.39 -19.85
C VAL A 147 21.03 48.65 -20.98
N ASP A 148 21.80 47.99 -21.86
CA ASP A 148 21.31 47.17 -22.95
C ASP A 148 20.38 46.02 -22.46
N ALA A 149 20.70 45.39 -21.33
CA ALA A 149 19.88 44.32 -20.73
C ALA A 149 18.46 44.81 -20.36
N LEU A 150 18.30 46.05 -19.88
CA LEU A 150 17.00 46.62 -19.54
C LEU A 150 16.12 46.86 -20.78
N PHE A 151 16.73 47.37 -21.87
CA PHE A 151 16.03 47.57 -23.14
C PHE A 151 15.60 46.23 -23.75
N GLU A 152 16.44 45.19 -23.68
CA GLU A 152 16.16 43.86 -24.19
C GLU A 152 15.02 43.18 -23.45
N VAL A 153 14.98 43.29 -22.11
CA VAL A 153 13.87 42.76 -21.31
C VAL A 153 12.55 43.42 -21.66
N PHE A 154 12.56 44.74 -21.80
CA PHE A 154 11.36 45.48 -22.18
C PHE A 154 10.89 45.12 -23.59
N ALA A 155 11.77 45.08 -24.57
CA ALA A 155 11.46 44.70 -25.95
C ALA A 155 10.94 43.24 -26.03
N ALA A 156 11.61 42.29 -25.35
CA ALA A 156 11.18 40.90 -25.28
C ALA A 156 9.81 40.76 -24.62
N SER A 157 9.54 41.54 -23.58
CA SER A 157 8.26 41.54 -22.86
C SER A 157 7.11 42.05 -23.71
N VAL A 158 7.35 43.12 -24.49
CA VAL A 158 6.36 43.64 -25.46
C VAL A 158 6.08 42.59 -26.54
N CYS A 159 7.13 42.01 -27.13
CA CYS A 159 6.98 40.93 -28.11
C CYS A 159 6.20 39.74 -27.54
N PHE A 160 6.50 39.33 -26.28
CA PHE A 160 5.82 38.24 -25.58
C PHE A 160 4.32 38.54 -25.38
N MET A 161 3.94 39.78 -25.05
CA MET A 161 2.55 40.19 -24.93
C MET A 161 1.76 40.12 -26.25
N LEU A 162 2.44 40.41 -27.37
CA LEU A 162 1.86 40.40 -28.71
C LEU A 162 1.74 38.97 -29.29
N LEU A 163 2.42 37.98 -28.72
CA LEU A 163 2.35 36.60 -29.20
C LEU A 163 0.94 36.01 -29.04
N PRO A 164 0.37 35.43 -30.13
CA PRO A 164 -0.95 34.81 -30.05
C PRO A 164 -0.93 33.60 -29.14
N PRO A 165 -2.04 33.35 -28.37
CA PRO A 165 -2.14 32.23 -27.42
C PRO A 165 -1.86 30.87 -28.05
N GLY A 166 -2.24 30.65 -29.30
CA GLY A 166 -1.99 29.42 -30.03
C GLY A 166 -0.50 29.10 -30.28
N LEU A 167 0.33 30.13 -30.50
CA LEU A 167 1.78 29.97 -30.66
C LEU A 167 2.45 29.64 -29.30
N LEU A 168 2.04 30.31 -28.24
CA LEU A 168 2.47 30.01 -26.87
C LEU A 168 2.05 28.60 -26.43
N ALA A 169 0.88 28.12 -26.84
CA ALA A 169 0.45 26.76 -26.58
C ALA A 169 1.32 25.71 -27.33
N ARG A 170 1.71 26.00 -28.60
CA ARG A 170 2.60 25.11 -29.37
C ARG A 170 4.00 25.05 -28.80
N VAL A 171 4.59 26.20 -28.47
CA VAL A 171 5.91 26.26 -27.83
C VAL A 171 5.86 25.67 -26.43
N GLY A 172 4.81 25.95 -25.66
CA GLY A 172 4.57 25.36 -24.35
C GLY A 172 4.43 23.84 -24.38
N ALA A 173 3.81 23.28 -25.43
CA ALA A 173 3.70 21.82 -25.60
C ALA A 173 5.06 21.13 -25.89
N LEU A 174 6.02 21.85 -26.46
CA LEU A 174 7.40 21.37 -26.63
C LEU A 174 8.21 21.42 -25.31
N ILE A 175 7.85 22.32 -24.40
CA ILE A 175 8.56 22.59 -23.14
C ILE A 175 7.94 21.85 -21.96
N GLN A 176 6.63 21.51 -22.01
CA GLN A 176 5.92 20.81 -20.94
C GLN A 176 6.54 19.47 -20.49
N PRO A 177 7.19 18.67 -21.33
CA PRO A 177 7.91 17.47 -20.85
C PRO A 177 9.05 17.81 -19.87
N LEU A 178 9.67 18.97 -20.00
CA LEU A 178 10.75 19.42 -19.10
C LEU A 178 10.26 19.84 -17.70
N SER A 179 9.02 20.29 -17.58
CA SER A 179 8.48 20.82 -16.33
C SER A 179 7.60 19.84 -15.54
N ALA A 180 6.85 18.97 -16.23
CA ALA A 180 5.97 18.02 -15.59
C ALA A 180 6.73 16.87 -14.88
N GLY A 181 7.87 16.44 -15.42
CA GLY A 181 8.65 15.33 -14.88
C GLY A 181 9.44 15.65 -13.60
N MET A 182 9.82 16.90 -13.37
CA MET A 182 10.68 17.25 -12.21
C MET A 182 9.92 17.61 -10.94
N GLY A 183 8.71 18.21 -11.04
CA GLY A 183 7.93 18.62 -9.87
C GLY A 183 7.11 17.50 -9.27
N GLU A 184 6.41 16.75 -10.10
CA GLU A 184 5.49 15.69 -9.67
C GLU A 184 6.22 14.43 -9.19
N SER A 185 7.28 14.03 -9.88
CA SER A 185 8.13 12.90 -9.44
C SER A 185 8.91 13.20 -8.16
N GLY A 186 9.27 14.48 -7.91
CA GLY A 186 9.89 14.92 -6.66
C GLY A 186 8.93 14.86 -5.48
N LEU A 187 7.69 15.37 -5.66
CA LEU A 187 6.67 15.36 -4.62
C LEU A 187 6.21 13.93 -4.28
N ARG A 188 6.03 13.09 -5.29
CA ARG A 188 5.68 11.66 -5.11
C ARG A 188 6.79 10.91 -4.38
N ARG A 189 8.06 11.08 -4.75
CA ARG A 189 9.22 10.49 -4.05
C ARG A 189 9.34 11.00 -2.61
N TYR A 190 9.07 12.27 -2.36
CA TYR A 190 9.05 12.83 -1.01
C TYR A 190 7.90 12.23 -0.18
N ALA A 191 6.68 12.15 -0.74
CA ALA A 191 5.53 11.55 -0.08
C ALA A 191 5.76 10.07 0.22
N SER A 192 6.26 9.29 -0.75
CA SER A 192 6.62 7.88 -0.56
C SER A 192 7.65 7.68 0.56
N ARG A 193 8.75 8.44 0.56
CA ARG A 193 9.77 8.37 1.64
C ARG A 193 9.22 8.77 3.00
N ARG A 194 8.28 9.72 3.05
CA ARG A 194 7.67 10.16 4.31
C ARG A 194 6.72 9.11 4.86
N VAL A 195 5.92 8.48 4.01
CA VAL A 195 5.04 7.36 4.39
C VAL A 195 5.87 6.16 4.83
N GLU A 196 6.94 5.82 4.11
CA GLU A 196 7.88 4.76 4.50
C GLU A 196 8.62 5.07 5.82
N GLY A 197 8.93 6.35 6.07
CA GLY A 197 9.49 6.80 7.37
C GLY A 197 8.51 6.58 8.52
N ILE A 198 7.23 6.88 8.30
CA ILE A 198 6.16 6.64 9.28
C ILE A 198 5.98 5.12 9.50
N ALA A 199 5.96 4.33 8.43
CA ALA A 199 5.85 2.87 8.50
C ALA A 199 6.99 2.26 9.34
N ARG A 200 8.23 2.69 9.11
CA ARG A 200 9.39 2.26 9.92
C ARG A 200 9.25 2.67 11.37
N ALA A 201 8.79 3.89 11.66
CA ALA A 201 8.59 4.34 13.04
C ALA A 201 7.55 3.50 13.79
N PHE A 202 6.47 3.05 13.14
CA PHE A 202 5.51 2.12 13.74
C PHE A 202 6.12 0.74 13.99
N GLY A 203 6.93 0.22 13.07
CA GLY A 203 7.66 -1.03 13.24
C GLY A 203 8.64 -0.96 14.41
N ASP A 204 9.42 0.13 14.51
CA ASP A 204 10.38 0.36 15.60
C ASP A 204 9.68 0.45 16.96
N VAL A 205 8.54 1.14 17.05
CA VAL A 205 7.74 1.23 18.29
C VAL A 205 7.22 -0.15 18.71
N SER A 206 6.71 -0.95 17.75
CA SER A 206 6.26 -2.32 18.00
C SER A 206 7.41 -3.19 18.57
N GLU A 207 8.61 -3.11 17.98
CA GLU A 207 9.76 -3.90 18.43
C GLU A 207 10.28 -3.47 19.81
N VAL A 208 10.36 -2.17 20.09
CA VAL A 208 10.75 -1.64 21.40
C VAL A 208 9.77 -2.08 22.48
N ALA A 209 8.49 -2.04 22.19
CA ALA A 209 7.46 -2.45 23.13
C ALA A 209 7.49 -3.96 23.41
N ARG A 210 7.74 -4.77 22.38
CA ARG A 210 7.92 -6.23 22.52
C ARG A 210 9.14 -6.57 23.40
N ARG A 211 10.25 -5.86 23.26
CA ARG A 211 11.45 -6.03 24.10
C ARG A 211 11.22 -5.62 25.55
N GLY A 212 10.48 -4.54 25.78
CA GLY A 212 10.16 -4.06 27.13
C GLY A 212 9.26 -5.01 27.94
N ALA A 213 8.47 -5.86 27.28
CA ALA A 213 7.57 -6.82 27.93
C ALA A 213 8.29 -8.07 28.48
N GLN A 214 9.52 -8.37 28.08
CA GLN A 214 10.24 -9.61 28.43
C GLN A 214 10.97 -9.59 29.78
N PHE A 215 10.96 -8.51 30.55
CA PHE A 215 11.86 -8.34 31.71
C PHE A 215 11.23 -8.46 33.10
N VAL A 216 10.09 -9.09 33.29
CA VAL A 216 9.58 -9.32 34.66
C VAL A 216 9.44 -10.82 34.95
N ASN A 217 10.52 -11.44 35.41
CA ASN A 217 10.50 -12.81 35.91
C ASN A 217 9.95 -12.80 37.34
N ASP A 218 8.66 -13.06 37.53
CA ASP A 218 7.97 -13.01 38.83
C ASP A 218 7.76 -14.44 39.41
N ASN A 219 8.75 -15.32 39.22
CA ASN A 219 8.74 -16.69 39.72
C ASN A 219 9.34 -16.82 41.14
N ASP A 220 9.31 -15.74 41.90
CA ASP A 220 9.93 -15.73 43.24
C ASP A 220 8.96 -16.27 44.31
N VAL A 221 8.98 -17.61 44.50
CA VAL A 221 8.25 -18.28 45.58
C VAL A 221 8.63 -17.72 46.94
N ALA A 222 9.86 -17.22 47.09
CA ALA A 222 10.33 -16.56 48.32
C ALA A 222 9.45 -15.36 48.67
N ARG A 223 9.01 -14.56 47.72
CA ARG A 223 8.10 -13.43 47.95
C ARG A 223 6.73 -13.81 48.51
N ILE A 224 6.24 -15.02 48.23
CA ILE A 224 5.00 -15.51 48.83
C ILE A 224 5.18 -15.71 50.32
N PHE A 225 6.30 -16.31 50.71
CA PHE A 225 6.62 -16.54 52.12
C PHE A 225 6.91 -15.23 52.87
N ASP A 226 7.63 -14.30 52.27
CA ASP A 226 7.90 -12.99 52.85
C ASP A 226 6.60 -12.20 53.13
N ARG A 227 5.67 -12.13 52.17
CA ARG A 227 4.39 -11.47 52.37
C ARG A 227 3.48 -12.17 53.37
N ALA A 228 3.52 -13.50 53.38
CA ALA A 228 2.80 -14.27 54.39
C ALA A 228 3.38 -14.03 55.80
N ALA A 229 4.70 -13.92 55.90
CA ALA A 229 5.36 -13.57 57.15
C ALA A 229 5.01 -12.16 57.63
N ASP A 230 4.96 -11.19 56.73
CA ASP A 230 4.52 -9.83 57.09
C ASP A 230 3.06 -9.81 57.56
N ALA A 231 2.18 -10.63 57.00
CA ALA A 231 0.81 -10.72 57.43
C ALA A 231 0.62 -11.48 58.76
N ALA A 232 1.25 -12.63 58.93
CA ALA A 232 1.01 -13.54 60.05
C ALA A 232 2.01 -13.36 61.21
N CYS A 233 3.29 -13.01 60.91
CA CYS A 233 4.36 -12.99 61.89
C CYS A 233 4.63 -11.60 62.51
N ILE A 234 3.97 -10.52 62.04
CA ILE A 234 4.20 -9.15 62.48
C ILE A 234 3.99 -8.97 64.01
N ARG A 235 3.03 -9.71 64.59
CA ARG A 235 2.73 -9.68 66.04
C ARG A 235 3.31 -10.85 66.80
N CYS A 236 4.12 -11.70 66.17
CA CYS A 236 4.70 -12.86 66.83
C CYS A 236 5.93 -12.46 67.67
N LYS A 237 5.95 -12.88 68.93
CA LYS A 237 7.10 -12.61 69.86
C LYS A 237 8.40 -13.27 69.41
N ARG A 238 8.33 -14.28 68.53
CA ARG A 238 9.48 -15.01 67.99
C ARG A 238 9.87 -14.58 66.57
N ARG A 239 9.33 -13.49 66.07
CA ARG A 239 9.65 -13.00 64.72
C ARG A 239 11.14 -12.82 64.51
N ASP A 240 11.82 -12.19 65.44
CA ASP A 240 13.27 -11.92 65.35
C ASP A 240 14.09 -13.21 65.42
N GLU A 241 13.64 -14.21 66.17
CA GLU A 241 14.30 -15.53 66.23
C GLU A 241 14.16 -16.30 64.90
N CYS A 242 13.02 -16.19 64.19
CA CYS A 242 12.75 -16.90 62.93
C CYS A 242 13.29 -16.13 61.72
N TRP A 243 12.99 -14.83 61.62
CA TRP A 243 13.20 -14.07 60.38
C TRP A 243 14.44 -13.17 60.42
N VAL A 244 15.11 -13.00 61.58
CA VAL A 244 16.34 -12.24 61.67
C VAL A 244 17.51 -13.15 62.06
N LYS A 245 17.43 -13.87 63.19
CA LYS A 245 18.53 -14.71 63.68
C LYS A 245 18.59 -16.08 63.01
N GLY A 246 17.43 -16.70 62.72
CA GLY A 246 17.29 -18.01 62.11
C GLY A 246 16.73 -17.94 60.70
N TYR A 247 17.03 -16.91 59.93
CA TYR A 247 16.47 -16.70 58.57
C TYR A 247 16.76 -17.87 57.65
N MET A 248 18.00 -18.35 57.61
CA MET A 248 18.40 -19.46 56.73
C MET A 248 17.69 -20.78 57.10
N GLU A 249 17.56 -21.05 58.40
CA GLU A 249 16.84 -22.24 58.88
C GLU A 249 15.34 -22.18 58.51
N THR A 250 14.75 -21.00 58.68
CA THR A 250 13.34 -20.77 58.32
C THR A 250 13.12 -20.92 56.81
N LEU A 251 14.00 -20.33 56.01
CA LEU A 251 13.93 -20.43 54.56
C LEU A 251 14.12 -21.86 54.06
N ASP A 252 15.03 -22.62 54.68
CA ASP A 252 15.26 -24.03 54.34
C ASP A 252 14.03 -24.89 54.64
N ALA A 253 13.37 -24.70 55.77
CA ALA A 253 12.12 -25.36 56.12
C ALA A 253 11.00 -25.06 55.13
N LEU A 254 10.90 -23.81 54.67
CA LEU A 254 9.88 -23.40 53.70
C LEU A 254 10.19 -23.89 52.28
N ASN A 255 11.48 -23.90 51.90
CA ASN A 255 11.93 -24.47 50.62
C ASN A 255 11.60 -25.98 50.52
N GLN A 256 11.74 -26.74 51.61
CA GLN A 256 11.34 -28.14 51.61
C GLN A 256 9.83 -28.36 51.37
N ALA A 257 8.98 -27.45 51.84
CA ALA A 257 7.54 -27.48 51.60
C ALA A 257 7.15 -26.96 50.20
N THR A 258 8.05 -26.28 49.49
CA THR A 258 7.72 -25.62 48.19
C THR A 258 7.29 -26.58 47.10
N ALA A 259 7.92 -27.75 46.99
CA ALA A 259 7.59 -28.74 45.95
C ALA A 259 6.15 -29.21 46.09
N ALA A 260 5.75 -29.68 47.28
CA ALA A 260 4.41 -30.16 47.57
C ALA A 260 3.35 -29.04 47.46
N MET A 261 3.70 -27.82 47.93
CA MET A 261 2.86 -26.63 47.80
C MET A 261 2.60 -26.25 46.35
N THR A 262 3.61 -26.33 45.48
CA THR A 262 3.49 -25.97 44.06
C THR A 262 2.68 -26.99 43.29
N GLU A 263 2.86 -28.28 43.58
CA GLU A 263 2.13 -29.36 42.92
C GLU A 263 0.64 -29.35 43.26
N ARG A 264 0.29 -29.13 44.54
CA ARG A 264 -1.11 -29.14 45.01
C ARG A 264 -1.80 -27.76 44.89
N GLY A 265 -1.06 -26.69 44.70
CA GLY A 265 -1.59 -25.33 44.71
C GLY A 265 -2.00 -24.79 46.07
N LEU A 266 -1.68 -25.52 47.16
CA LEU A 266 -1.91 -25.11 48.55
C LEU A 266 -0.82 -25.67 49.48
N LEU A 267 -0.53 -24.95 50.56
CA LEU A 267 0.36 -25.39 51.61
C LEU A 267 -0.47 -26.04 52.74
N GLU A 268 -0.08 -27.23 53.16
CA GLU A 268 -0.64 -27.91 54.33
C GLU A 268 0.39 -27.90 55.48
N ALA A 269 -0.07 -27.99 56.73
CA ALA A 269 0.82 -27.99 57.86
C ALA A 269 1.81 -29.18 57.86
N GLU A 270 1.42 -30.27 57.19
CA GLU A 270 2.19 -31.51 57.08
C GLU A 270 3.37 -31.41 56.11
N ASP A 271 3.32 -30.44 55.17
CA ASP A 271 4.40 -30.20 54.21
C ASP A 271 5.61 -29.51 54.89
N ILE A 272 5.36 -28.90 56.02
CA ILE A 272 6.39 -28.18 56.80
C ILE A 272 7.10 -29.15 57.73
N PRO A 273 8.45 -29.17 57.78
CA PRO A 273 9.20 -30.06 58.65
C PRO A 273 8.78 -29.98 60.11
N GLU A 274 8.74 -31.17 60.79
CA GLU A 274 8.24 -31.32 62.15
C GLU A 274 8.93 -30.38 63.17
N TRP A 275 10.24 -30.26 63.09
CA TRP A 275 11.01 -29.34 63.92
C TRP A 275 10.60 -27.87 63.82
N PHE A 276 10.16 -27.44 62.63
CA PHE A 276 9.69 -26.07 62.44
C PHE A 276 8.25 -25.92 62.93
N ARG A 277 7.40 -26.96 62.75
CA ARG A 277 6.01 -27.00 63.26
C ARG A 277 5.98 -26.84 64.80
N GLU A 278 6.88 -27.50 65.50
CA GLU A 278 7.01 -27.39 66.96
C GLU A 278 7.53 -26.01 67.38
N LYS A 279 8.43 -25.42 66.61
CA LYS A 279 9.01 -24.08 66.87
C LYS A 279 8.01 -22.96 66.63
N CYS A 280 7.09 -23.12 65.63
CA CYS A 280 6.18 -22.06 65.20
C CYS A 280 4.88 -22.05 66.02
N LYS A 281 4.69 -21.04 66.86
CA LYS A 281 3.48 -20.88 67.69
C LYS A 281 2.24 -20.40 66.90
N GLY A 282 2.43 -19.84 65.72
CA GLY A 282 1.37 -19.30 64.87
C GLY A 282 1.21 -20.05 63.54
N LEU A 283 1.54 -21.33 63.50
CA LEU A 283 1.57 -22.14 62.26
C LEU A 283 0.30 -22.07 61.45
N ALA A 284 -0.86 -22.24 62.06
CA ALA A 284 -2.14 -22.20 61.36
C ALA A 284 -2.42 -20.84 60.66
N ALA A 285 -2.07 -19.73 61.36
CA ALA A 285 -2.22 -18.40 60.77
C ALA A 285 -1.21 -18.17 59.64
N PHE A 286 -0.01 -18.68 59.73
CA PHE A 286 1.02 -18.61 58.71
C PHE A 286 0.60 -19.42 57.45
N VAL A 287 0.17 -20.67 57.61
CA VAL A 287 -0.32 -21.49 56.50
C VAL A 287 -1.53 -20.85 55.80
N THR A 288 -2.45 -20.26 56.57
CA THR A 288 -3.60 -19.53 56.01
C THR A 288 -3.14 -18.32 55.20
N ALA A 289 -2.14 -17.56 55.71
CA ALA A 289 -1.58 -16.39 55.00
C ALA A 289 -0.83 -16.80 53.73
N VAL A 290 -0.05 -17.90 53.74
CA VAL A 290 0.63 -18.43 52.56
C VAL A 290 -0.40 -18.85 51.51
N ASN A 291 -1.46 -19.55 51.89
CA ASN A 291 -2.51 -19.96 50.95
C ASN A 291 -3.31 -18.78 50.38
N ALA A 292 -3.49 -17.73 51.15
CA ALA A 292 -4.09 -16.48 50.66
C ALA A 292 -3.18 -15.79 49.62
N GLU A 293 -1.86 -15.71 49.87
CA GLU A 293 -0.89 -15.14 48.93
C GLU A 293 -0.69 -16.00 47.68
N LEU A 294 -0.75 -17.33 47.80
CA LEU A 294 -0.76 -18.24 46.63
C LEU A 294 -1.92 -17.95 45.70
N ARG A 295 -3.14 -17.82 46.22
CA ARG A 295 -4.33 -17.48 45.42
C ARG A 295 -4.20 -16.08 44.83
N ALA A 296 -3.73 -15.11 45.59
CA ALA A 296 -3.49 -13.76 45.12
C ALA A 296 -2.39 -13.72 44.02
N SER A 297 -1.32 -14.52 44.17
CA SER A 297 -0.26 -14.67 43.18
C SER A 297 -0.78 -15.31 41.87
N ALA A 298 -1.59 -16.37 41.99
CA ALA A 298 -2.22 -17.00 40.82
C ALA A 298 -3.14 -16.00 40.06
N GLY A 299 -3.96 -15.23 40.78
CA GLY A 299 -4.78 -14.18 40.19
C GLY A 299 -3.96 -13.09 39.51
N ARG A 300 -2.84 -12.65 40.16
CA ARG A 300 -1.93 -11.67 39.55
C ARG A 300 -1.25 -12.22 38.30
N LYS A 301 -0.83 -13.51 38.29
CA LYS A 301 -0.25 -14.15 37.11
C LYS A 301 -1.27 -14.22 35.95
N GLN A 302 -2.49 -14.62 36.25
CA GLN A 302 -3.54 -14.70 35.24
C GLN A 302 -3.91 -13.31 34.68
N PHE A 303 -4.01 -12.29 35.55
CA PHE A 303 -4.24 -10.92 35.13
C PHE A 303 -3.09 -10.36 34.27
N ARG A 304 -1.83 -10.65 34.66
CA ARG A 304 -0.66 -10.25 33.87
C ARG A 304 -0.62 -10.95 32.52
N ALA A 305 -0.87 -12.27 32.48
CA ALA A 305 -0.93 -13.00 31.23
C ALA A 305 -1.96 -12.40 30.27
N ARG A 306 -3.16 -12.06 30.76
CA ARG A 306 -4.18 -11.39 29.96
C ARG A 306 -3.76 -9.98 29.51
N MET A 307 -3.09 -9.22 30.39
CA MET A 307 -2.56 -7.89 30.04
C MET A 307 -1.45 -7.97 29.01
N GLU A 308 -0.56 -8.96 29.09
CA GLU A 308 0.50 -9.21 28.12
C GLU A 308 -0.06 -9.67 26.78
N GLU A 309 -1.09 -10.53 26.81
CA GLU A 309 -1.81 -10.98 25.61
C GLU A 309 -2.51 -9.80 24.90
N SER A 310 -3.24 -8.96 25.65
CA SER A 310 -3.85 -7.74 25.12
C SER A 310 -2.83 -6.74 24.59
N ARG A 311 -1.69 -6.58 25.29
CA ARG A 311 -0.59 -5.73 24.82
C ARG A 311 0.05 -6.30 23.56
N SER A 312 0.34 -7.60 23.53
CA SER A 312 0.92 -8.26 22.35
C SER A 312 0.02 -8.14 21.12
N ALA A 313 -1.29 -8.31 21.28
CA ALA A 313 -2.25 -8.10 20.22
C ALA A 313 -2.29 -6.63 19.75
N ALA A 314 -2.28 -5.66 20.68
CA ALA A 314 -2.24 -4.25 20.34
C ALA A 314 -0.93 -3.86 19.60
N TRP A 315 0.21 -4.41 20.01
CA TRP A 315 1.49 -4.17 19.35
C TRP A 315 1.57 -4.82 17.97
N GLY A 316 0.97 -6.00 17.78
CA GLY A 316 0.82 -6.61 16.46
C GLY A 316 0.08 -5.72 15.47
N GLN A 317 -0.94 -4.98 15.91
CA GLN A 317 -1.65 -4.02 15.06
C GLN A 317 -0.74 -2.89 14.53
N TYR A 318 0.21 -2.41 15.33
CA TYR A 318 1.15 -1.38 14.86
C TYR A 318 2.09 -1.92 13.78
N GLU A 319 2.47 -3.20 13.85
CA GLU A 319 3.27 -3.87 12.82
C GLU A 319 2.47 -4.02 11.51
N ASP A 320 1.20 -4.42 11.61
CA ASP A 320 0.27 -4.51 10.47
C ASP A 320 0.04 -3.13 9.82
N PHE A 321 -0.12 -2.06 10.62
CA PHE A 321 -0.20 -0.69 10.11
C PHE A 321 1.10 -0.26 9.41
N ALA A 322 2.26 -0.64 9.92
CA ALA A 322 3.54 -0.35 9.29
C ALA A 322 3.65 -1.04 7.92
N GLU A 323 3.20 -2.29 7.82
CA GLU A 323 3.19 -3.05 6.55
C GLU A 323 2.24 -2.42 5.52
N ILE A 324 1.02 -2.04 5.93
CA ILE A 324 0.06 -1.32 5.08
C ILE A 324 0.64 0.01 4.57
N LEU A 325 1.21 0.81 5.46
CA LEU A 325 1.81 2.10 5.10
C LEU A 325 3.02 1.92 4.19
N SER A 326 3.83 0.87 4.42
CA SER A 326 4.95 0.52 3.55
C SER A 326 4.48 0.11 2.15
N GLY A 327 3.41 -0.69 2.06
CA GLY A 327 2.75 -1.04 0.80
C GLY A 327 2.26 0.20 0.03
N VAL A 328 1.57 1.12 0.71
CA VAL A 328 1.11 2.39 0.13
C VAL A 328 2.30 3.25 -0.33
N ALA A 329 3.38 3.30 0.45
CA ALA A 329 4.60 4.03 0.07
C ALA A 329 5.26 3.45 -1.18
N GLN A 330 5.31 2.13 -1.28
CA GLN A 330 5.84 1.41 -2.44
C GLN A 330 4.96 1.62 -3.68
N GLU A 331 3.64 1.61 -3.52
CA GLU A 331 2.69 1.90 -4.59
C GLU A 331 2.84 3.35 -5.08
N LEU A 332 2.93 4.33 -4.19
CA LEU A 332 3.23 5.73 -4.53
C LEU A 332 4.58 5.88 -5.23
N GLY A 333 5.60 5.10 -4.83
CA GLY A 333 6.93 5.08 -5.45
C GLY A 333 6.93 4.41 -6.82
N SER A 334 6.14 3.36 -7.01
CA SER A 334 6.04 2.62 -8.27
C SER A 334 5.16 3.31 -9.32
N MET A 335 4.36 4.30 -8.94
CA MET A 335 3.63 5.18 -9.86
C MET A 335 4.54 6.01 -10.79
N ASN A 336 5.83 5.77 -10.81
CA ASN A 336 6.79 6.27 -11.82
C ASN A 336 6.55 5.72 -13.24
N GLY A 337 5.59 4.85 -13.42
CA GLY A 337 5.19 4.31 -14.70
C GLY A 337 4.26 5.22 -15.50
N ALA A 338 4.35 6.54 -15.38
CA ALA A 338 3.66 7.43 -16.31
C ALA A 338 4.04 7.05 -17.75
N ASP A 339 3.04 6.81 -18.59
CA ASP A 339 3.23 6.55 -20.03
C ASP A 339 2.85 7.82 -20.83
N PRO A 340 3.79 8.79 -20.98
CA PRO A 340 3.49 10.05 -21.64
C PRO A 340 3.11 9.89 -23.09
N LEU A 341 3.55 8.79 -23.74
CA LEU A 341 3.20 8.52 -25.13
C LEU A 341 1.76 8.04 -25.26
N ALA A 342 1.35 7.15 -24.37
CA ALA A 342 -0.03 6.68 -24.29
C ALA A 342 -0.97 7.85 -23.90
N GLU A 343 -0.57 8.67 -22.93
CA GLU A 343 -1.32 9.86 -22.52
C GLU A 343 -1.49 10.86 -23.68
N ARG A 344 -0.42 11.16 -24.44
CA ARG A 344 -0.52 12.02 -25.62
C ARG A 344 -1.43 11.44 -26.71
N ARG A 345 -1.42 10.11 -26.92
CA ARG A 345 -2.33 9.45 -27.86
C ARG A 345 -3.78 9.59 -27.40
N LEU A 346 -4.03 9.33 -26.12
CA LEU A 346 -5.34 9.48 -25.51
C LEU A 346 -5.85 10.93 -25.61
N MET A 347 -5.04 11.90 -25.20
CA MET A 347 -5.40 13.32 -25.27
C MET A 347 -5.67 13.80 -26.71
N ARG A 348 -4.91 13.32 -27.70
CA ARG A 348 -5.14 13.63 -29.11
C ARG A 348 -6.48 13.07 -29.58
N TYR A 349 -6.80 11.85 -29.19
CA TYR A 349 -8.08 11.22 -29.49
C TYR A 349 -9.24 11.99 -28.86
N LEU A 350 -9.19 12.32 -27.58
CA LEU A 350 -10.24 13.08 -26.89
C LEU A 350 -10.48 14.44 -27.53
N ARG A 351 -9.42 15.16 -27.90
CA ARG A 351 -9.51 16.43 -28.63
C ARG A 351 -10.14 16.27 -30.03
N SER A 352 -9.88 15.15 -30.71
CA SER A 352 -10.51 14.87 -32.02
C SER A 352 -12.02 14.63 -31.93
N GLN A 353 -12.50 14.29 -30.72
CA GLN A 353 -13.92 14.12 -30.39
C GLN A 353 -14.53 15.39 -29.77
N ASP A 354 -13.83 16.52 -29.80
CA ASP A 354 -14.23 17.80 -29.17
C ASP A 354 -14.48 17.69 -27.65
N ILE A 355 -13.74 16.79 -27.00
CA ILE A 355 -13.80 16.57 -25.56
C ILE A 355 -12.58 17.23 -24.92
N GLU A 356 -12.83 18.32 -24.16
CA GLU A 356 -11.85 18.90 -23.25
C GLU A 356 -11.78 18.02 -22.01
N ALA A 357 -10.63 17.41 -21.77
CA ALA A 357 -10.40 16.51 -20.65
C ALA A 357 -8.97 16.63 -20.15
N ASP A 358 -8.77 16.39 -18.87
CA ASP A 358 -7.47 16.03 -18.30
C ASP A 358 -7.39 14.51 -18.26
N ALA A 359 -6.26 13.95 -18.70
CA ALA A 359 -6.06 12.51 -18.70
C ALA A 359 -4.66 12.18 -18.18
N ALA A 360 -4.57 11.11 -17.40
CA ALA A 360 -3.32 10.52 -16.95
C ALA A 360 -3.31 9.03 -17.35
N VAL A 361 -2.19 8.56 -17.92
CA VAL A 361 -1.98 7.16 -18.26
C VAL A 361 -0.70 6.70 -17.56
N PHE A 362 -0.80 5.61 -16.81
CA PHE A 362 0.31 5.05 -16.05
C PHE A 362 0.22 3.53 -15.97
N ARG A 363 1.34 2.90 -15.62
CA ARG A 363 1.39 1.47 -15.32
C ARG A 363 1.52 1.29 -13.82
N ASP A 364 0.71 0.39 -13.27
CA ASP A 364 0.80 0.06 -11.84
C ASP A 364 2.05 -0.78 -11.52
N SER A 365 2.23 -1.15 -10.25
CA SER A 365 3.36 -1.95 -9.77
C SER A 365 3.50 -3.31 -10.47
N THR A 366 2.42 -3.80 -11.07
CA THR A 366 2.39 -5.06 -11.83
C THR A 366 2.60 -4.85 -13.34
N GLY A 367 2.85 -3.60 -13.78
CA GLY A 367 3.05 -3.23 -15.19
C GLY A 367 1.76 -3.08 -15.99
N ARG A 368 0.57 -3.16 -15.37
CA ARG A 368 -0.74 -3.07 -16.01
C ARG A 368 -1.12 -1.63 -16.28
N LEU A 369 -1.69 -1.37 -17.45
CA LEU A 369 -2.07 -0.01 -17.85
C LEU A 369 -3.32 0.46 -17.10
N ARG A 370 -3.23 1.66 -16.55
CA ARG A 370 -4.35 2.41 -15.99
C ARG A 370 -4.46 3.76 -16.66
N ALA A 371 -5.68 4.19 -16.98
CA ALA A 371 -5.94 5.53 -17.48
C ALA A 371 -7.07 6.18 -16.69
N VAL A 372 -6.87 7.43 -16.34
CA VAL A 372 -7.87 8.26 -15.65
C VAL A 372 -8.18 9.43 -16.54
N ILE A 373 -9.46 9.68 -16.81
CA ILE A 373 -9.96 10.78 -17.64
C ILE A 373 -10.90 11.61 -16.77
N GLU A 374 -10.63 12.91 -16.66
CA GLU A 374 -11.48 13.87 -15.95
C GLU A 374 -12.04 14.88 -16.95
N SER A 375 -13.38 14.93 -17.08
CA SER A 375 -14.07 15.85 -17.98
C SER A 375 -15.54 16.00 -17.61
N GLY A 376 -16.07 17.21 -17.75
CA GLY A 376 -17.50 17.44 -17.67
C GLY A 376 -18.29 16.86 -18.88
N LYS A 377 -17.59 16.51 -19.96
CA LYS A 377 -18.19 15.97 -21.20
C LYS A 377 -18.09 14.44 -21.31
N LEU A 378 -17.79 13.71 -20.22
CA LEU A 378 -17.75 12.24 -20.21
C LEU A 378 -19.02 11.57 -20.75
N PRO A 379 -20.24 12.08 -20.50
CA PRO A 379 -21.44 11.50 -21.11
C PRO A 379 -21.42 11.46 -22.63
N ALA A 380 -20.81 12.44 -23.29
CA ALA A 380 -20.65 12.46 -24.74
C ALA A 380 -19.74 11.34 -25.25
N LEU A 381 -18.66 11.02 -24.51
CA LEU A 381 -17.77 9.90 -24.82
C LEU A 381 -18.47 8.55 -24.65
N THR A 382 -19.19 8.38 -23.55
CA THR A 382 -19.87 7.11 -23.21
C THR A 382 -21.16 6.88 -23.97
N SER A 383 -21.70 7.88 -24.72
CA SER A 383 -22.85 7.71 -25.57
C SER A 383 -22.58 6.80 -26.80
N ASP A 384 -21.32 6.67 -27.19
CA ASP A 384 -20.89 5.73 -28.21
C ASP A 384 -20.69 4.33 -27.58
N PRO A 385 -21.48 3.31 -27.93
CA PRO A 385 -21.34 1.97 -27.37
C PRO A 385 -19.96 1.34 -27.64
N ALA A 386 -19.26 1.76 -28.69
CA ALA A 386 -17.94 1.27 -29.06
C ALA A 386 -16.78 2.10 -28.47
N TYR A 387 -17.04 2.99 -27.53
CA TYR A 387 -16.00 3.89 -26.99
C TYR A 387 -14.83 3.14 -26.34
N LEU A 388 -15.09 2.01 -25.65
CA LEU A 388 -14.05 1.18 -25.04
C LEU A 388 -13.12 0.54 -26.08
N ASP A 389 -13.69 0.06 -27.21
CA ASP A 389 -12.90 -0.54 -28.29
C ASP A 389 -12.02 0.52 -28.96
N LYS A 390 -12.56 1.72 -29.16
CA LYS A 390 -11.81 2.85 -29.73
C LYS A 390 -10.69 3.30 -28.82
N LEU A 391 -10.94 3.43 -27.52
CA LEU A 391 -9.91 3.75 -26.53
C LEU A 391 -8.86 2.63 -26.41
N SER A 392 -9.29 1.37 -26.48
CA SER A 392 -8.40 0.21 -26.50
C SER A 392 -7.45 0.24 -27.70
N ALA A 393 -7.96 0.58 -28.89
CA ALA A 393 -7.15 0.76 -30.10
C ALA A 393 -6.15 1.92 -29.96
N VAL A 394 -6.54 3.03 -29.33
CA VAL A 394 -5.67 4.19 -29.10
C VAL A 394 -4.54 3.87 -28.12
N LEU A 395 -4.84 3.13 -27.05
CA LEU A 395 -3.86 2.79 -26.01
C LEU A 395 -3.09 1.49 -26.31
N GLY A 396 -3.56 0.69 -27.29
CA GLY A 396 -2.89 -0.53 -27.72
C GLY A 396 -3.05 -1.71 -26.76
N VAL A 397 -4.00 -1.63 -25.83
CA VAL A 397 -4.36 -2.70 -24.87
C VAL A 397 -5.87 -2.78 -24.73
N ARG A 398 -6.38 -3.97 -24.47
CA ARG A 398 -7.82 -4.16 -24.21
C ARG A 398 -8.17 -3.50 -22.87
N LEU A 399 -9.18 -2.66 -22.86
CA LEU A 399 -9.59 -1.88 -21.68
C LEU A 399 -10.94 -2.36 -21.15
N CYS A 400 -11.11 -2.21 -19.84
CA CYS A 400 -12.41 -2.32 -19.18
C CYS A 400 -12.65 -1.10 -18.28
N ARG A 401 -13.91 -0.83 -17.97
CA ARG A 401 -14.33 0.21 -17.06
C ARG A 401 -14.88 -0.44 -15.79
N PRO A 402 -14.30 -0.19 -14.61
CA PRO A 402 -14.90 -0.60 -13.34
C PRO A 402 -16.21 0.17 -13.08
N ASN A 403 -17.15 -0.46 -12.37
CA ASN A 403 -18.45 0.15 -12.05
C ASN A 403 -18.36 1.29 -11.03
N SER A 404 -17.20 1.49 -10.39
CA SER A 404 -16.97 2.56 -9.42
C SER A 404 -16.35 3.77 -10.10
N GLY A 405 -17.08 4.86 -10.22
CA GLY A 405 -16.58 6.13 -10.76
C GLY A 405 -17.23 7.33 -10.08
N ALA A 406 -16.45 8.33 -9.68
CA ALA A 406 -16.96 9.62 -9.25
C ALA A 406 -17.52 10.38 -10.47
N GLU A 407 -18.50 11.23 -10.24
CA GLU A 407 -19.09 12.07 -11.28
C GLU A 407 -18.01 12.96 -11.93
N GLY A 408 -17.94 12.98 -13.26
CA GLY A 408 -16.91 13.72 -14.00
C GLY A 408 -15.54 13.03 -14.10
N ARG A 409 -15.37 11.82 -13.53
CA ARG A 409 -14.12 11.05 -13.59
C ARG A 409 -14.37 9.64 -14.13
N MET A 410 -13.59 9.20 -15.09
CA MET A 410 -13.62 7.85 -15.63
C MET A 410 -12.26 7.18 -15.45
N THR A 411 -12.27 6.03 -14.80
CA THR A 411 -11.09 5.18 -14.68
C THR A 411 -11.22 4.04 -15.68
N LEU A 412 -10.16 3.75 -16.40
CA LEU A 412 -10.03 2.63 -17.33
C LEU A 412 -8.89 1.74 -16.86
N LEU A 413 -9.11 0.45 -16.87
CA LEU A 413 -8.15 -0.58 -16.49
C LEU A 413 -7.88 -1.47 -17.69
N GLU A 414 -6.69 -2.06 -17.72
CA GLU A 414 -6.39 -3.14 -18.66
C GLU A 414 -7.33 -4.33 -18.38
N ALA A 415 -7.93 -4.88 -19.43
CA ALA A 415 -8.90 -5.97 -19.31
C ALA A 415 -8.16 -7.29 -19.07
N GLU A 416 -8.61 -8.05 -18.10
CA GLU A 416 -8.05 -9.35 -17.75
C GLU A 416 -8.27 -10.36 -18.88
N PRO A 417 -7.25 -11.18 -19.23
CA PRO A 417 -7.39 -12.25 -20.24
C PRO A 417 -8.23 -13.44 -19.74
N LEU A 418 -8.39 -13.58 -18.43
CA LEU A 418 -9.20 -14.64 -17.83
C LEU A 418 -10.54 -14.07 -17.34
N ALA A 419 -11.57 -14.88 -17.47
CA ALA A 419 -12.90 -14.63 -16.92
C ALA A 419 -13.23 -15.72 -15.90
N VAL A 420 -14.12 -15.41 -14.97
CA VAL A 420 -14.57 -16.37 -13.95
C VAL A 420 -16.07 -16.44 -13.89
N SER A 421 -16.56 -17.66 -13.69
CA SER A 421 -17.95 -17.95 -13.35
C SER A 421 -18.00 -18.45 -11.91
N VAL A 422 -18.87 -17.88 -11.09
CA VAL A 422 -19.04 -18.28 -9.68
C VAL A 422 -20.48 -18.68 -9.43
N GLY A 423 -20.67 -19.83 -8.76
CA GLY A 423 -21.95 -20.31 -8.28
C GLY A 423 -21.92 -20.46 -6.77
N ILE A 424 -22.97 -20.01 -6.08
CA ILE A 424 -23.15 -20.18 -4.64
C ILE A 424 -24.42 -20.98 -4.39
N ALA A 425 -24.35 -21.92 -3.45
CA ALA A 425 -25.48 -22.63 -2.89
C ALA A 425 -25.29 -22.75 -1.38
N ALA A 426 -26.36 -22.50 -0.63
CA ALA A 426 -26.34 -22.59 0.83
C ALA A 426 -27.63 -23.23 1.36
N MET A 427 -27.53 -23.93 2.48
CA MET A 427 -28.63 -24.50 3.23
C MET A 427 -28.35 -24.38 4.72
N LYS A 428 -29.29 -23.84 5.46
CA LYS A 428 -29.19 -23.66 6.89
C LYS A 428 -29.47 -24.97 7.67
N LYS A 429 -28.92 -25.09 8.85
CA LYS A 429 -29.18 -26.17 9.81
C LYS A 429 -30.66 -26.27 10.11
N LYS A 430 -31.13 -27.50 10.26
CA LYS A 430 -32.51 -27.77 10.57
C LYS A 430 -32.86 -27.28 11.98
N GLY A 431 -33.86 -26.42 12.06
CA GLY A 431 -34.31 -25.81 13.33
C GLY A 431 -33.79 -24.38 13.58
N GLU A 432 -32.80 -23.92 12.85
CA GLU A 432 -32.26 -22.56 12.95
C GLU A 432 -32.98 -21.58 11.99
N ASN A 433 -33.05 -20.31 12.38
CA ASN A 433 -33.64 -19.24 11.56
C ASN A 433 -32.63 -18.62 10.58
N VAL A 434 -31.37 -18.57 10.96
CA VAL A 434 -30.27 -17.96 10.24
C VAL A 434 -29.12 -18.97 10.12
N SER A 435 -28.36 -18.93 9.02
CA SER A 435 -27.13 -19.70 8.84
C SER A 435 -25.94 -19.00 9.48
N GLY A 436 -25.07 -19.72 10.18
CA GLY A 436 -23.78 -19.27 10.67
C GLY A 436 -22.76 -19.05 9.57
N ASP A 437 -22.96 -19.69 8.41
CA ASP A 437 -22.09 -19.56 7.24
C ASP A 437 -22.32 -18.25 6.47
N ARG A 438 -21.22 -17.64 5.99
CA ARG A 438 -21.26 -16.49 5.09
C ARG A 438 -20.27 -16.65 3.93
N GLY A 439 -20.81 -16.72 2.70
CA GLY A 439 -20.01 -16.78 1.47
C GLY A 439 -20.17 -15.51 0.62
N THR A 440 -19.09 -15.01 0.04
CA THR A 440 -19.09 -13.89 -0.91
C THR A 440 -17.99 -14.01 -1.95
N TYR A 441 -18.13 -13.30 -3.04
CA TYR A 441 -17.05 -13.12 -4.02
C TYR A 441 -17.12 -11.74 -4.65
N PHE A 442 -15.97 -11.20 -5.00
CA PHE A 442 -15.84 -9.92 -5.68
C PHE A 442 -14.51 -9.84 -6.44
N LYS A 443 -14.43 -8.91 -7.36
CA LYS A 443 -13.19 -8.59 -8.07
C LYS A 443 -12.63 -7.26 -7.58
N THR A 444 -11.32 -7.21 -7.34
CA THR A 444 -10.59 -5.98 -6.99
C THR A 444 -10.23 -5.19 -8.25
N ASP A 445 -9.91 -3.91 -8.09
CA ASP A 445 -9.40 -3.05 -9.18
C ASP A 445 -8.03 -3.51 -9.73
N ALA A 446 -7.31 -4.35 -8.97
CA ALA A 446 -6.08 -5.00 -9.42
C ALA A 446 -6.32 -6.22 -10.32
N GLY A 447 -7.57 -6.56 -10.66
CA GLY A 447 -7.90 -7.73 -11.47
C GLY A 447 -7.73 -9.05 -10.73
N VAL A 448 -7.88 -9.04 -9.41
CA VAL A 448 -7.87 -10.25 -8.56
C VAL A 448 -9.31 -10.60 -8.17
N LEU A 449 -9.73 -11.83 -8.46
CA LEU A 449 -10.97 -12.37 -7.90
C LEU A 449 -10.70 -12.86 -6.49
N CYS A 450 -11.46 -12.37 -5.51
CA CYS A 450 -11.49 -12.86 -4.15
C CYS A 450 -12.79 -13.64 -3.92
N VAL A 451 -12.69 -14.86 -3.36
CA VAL A 451 -13.80 -15.70 -2.93
C VAL A 451 -13.59 -16.00 -1.46
N ILE A 452 -14.55 -15.67 -0.63
CA ILE A 452 -14.46 -15.79 0.84
C ILE A 452 -15.59 -16.66 1.32
N LEU A 453 -15.28 -17.63 2.14
CA LEU A 453 -16.23 -18.40 2.95
C LEU A 453 -15.79 -18.29 4.41
N SER A 454 -16.69 -17.95 5.28
CA SER A 454 -16.49 -17.92 6.73
C SER A 454 -17.65 -18.62 7.41
N ASP A 455 -17.34 -19.42 8.41
CA ASP A 455 -18.28 -20.05 9.30
C ASP A 455 -18.01 -19.58 10.73
N GLY A 456 -19.04 -19.01 11.38
CA GLY A 456 -18.98 -18.55 12.76
C GLY A 456 -19.13 -19.72 13.73
N MET A 457 -18.46 -19.64 14.88
CA MET A 457 -18.53 -20.71 15.88
C MET A 457 -19.92 -20.84 16.51
N GLY A 458 -20.43 -22.04 16.52
CA GLY A 458 -21.74 -22.36 17.06
C GLY A 458 -22.85 -22.42 16.02
N SER A 459 -24.05 -21.96 16.34
CA SER A 459 -25.18 -21.91 15.41
C SER A 459 -26.10 -20.72 15.72
N GLY A 460 -26.90 -20.30 14.75
CA GLY A 460 -27.89 -19.24 14.91
C GLY A 460 -27.34 -17.81 14.74
N GLU A 461 -27.95 -16.84 15.45
CA GLU A 461 -27.69 -15.42 15.22
C GLU A 461 -26.26 -14.97 15.58
N ASP A 462 -25.66 -15.51 16.63
CA ASP A 462 -24.31 -15.13 17.08
C ASP A 462 -23.26 -15.58 16.05
N ALA A 463 -23.31 -16.83 15.61
CA ALA A 463 -22.43 -17.35 14.55
C ALA A 463 -22.59 -16.56 13.24
N ALA A 464 -23.82 -16.18 12.88
CA ALA A 464 -24.12 -15.38 11.69
C ALA A 464 -23.56 -13.96 11.78
N VAL A 465 -23.47 -13.37 12.96
CA VAL A 465 -22.85 -12.06 13.18
C VAL A 465 -21.34 -12.17 12.98
N GLU A 466 -20.69 -13.16 13.57
CA GLU A 466 -19.24 -13.35 13.50
C GLU A 466 -18.75 -13.61 12.09
N SER A 467 -19.37 -14.55 11.38
CA SER A 467 -19.02 -14.84 9.99
C SER A 467 -19.24 -13.65 9.05
N ARG A 468 -20.34 -12.90 9.27
CA ARG A 468 -20.63 -11.67 8.51
C ARG A 468 -19.56 -10.61 8.72
N GLU A 469 -19.18 -10.34 9.95
CA GLU A 469 -18.16 -9.33 10.27
C GLU A 469 -16.79 -9.74 9.75
N ALA A 470 -16.40 -11.00 9.88
CA ALA A 470 -15.16 -11.52 9.30
C ALA A 470 -15.10 -11.26 7.78
N VAL A 471 -16.18 -11.59 7.07
CA VAL A 471 -16.29 -11.36 5.62
C VAL A 471 -16.26 -9.87 5.28
N GLU A 472 -16.99 -9.01 6.01
CA GLU A 472 -17.02 -7.56 5.76
C GLU A 472 -15.67 -6.90 5.99
N ILE A 473 -14.94 -7.29 7.04
CA ILE A 473 -13.60 -6.78 7.33
C ILE A 473 -12.64 -7.16 6.18
N LEU A 474 -12.61 -8.43 5.78
CA LEU A 474 -11.77 -8.89 4.68
C LEU A 474 -12.13 -8.19 3.36
N GLU A 475 -13.43 -8.09 3.05
CA GLU A 475 -13.87 -7.42 1.82
C GLU A 475 -13.39 -5.96 1.76
N ARG A 476 -13.50 -5.22 2.87
CA ARG A 476 -13.04 -3.82 2.95
C ARG A 476 -11.54 -3.69 2.74
N PHE A 477 -10.73 -4.53 3.39
CA PHE A 477 -9.27 -4.50 3.25
C PHE A 477 -8.82 -4.91 1.85
N LEU A 478 -9.36 -6.00 1.31
CA LEU A 478 -8.99 -6.49 -0.02
C LEU A 478 -9.41 -5.52 -1.14
N ARG A 479 -10.59 -4.88 -1.03
CA ARG A 479 -11.01 -3.83 -1.98
C ARG A 479 -10.15 -2.57 -1.91
N SER A 480 -9.61 -2.25 -0.74
CA SER A 480 -8.67 -1.12 -0.58
C SER A 480 -7.25 -1.43 -1.05
N GLY A 481 -6.99 -2.67 -1.49
CA GLY A 481 -5.69 -3.07 -2.04
C GLY A 481 -4.69 -3.59 -1.00
N VAL A 482 -5.14 -3.87 0.22
CA VAL A 482 -4.31 -4.53 1.23
C VAL A 482 -3.99 -5.96 0.77
N ASP A 483 -2.75 -6.38 0.96
CA ASP A 483 -2.31 -7.75 0.66
C ASP A 483 -3.15 -8.79 1.40
N PRO A 484 -3.57 -9.89 0.74
CA PRO A 484 -4.45 -10.89 1.35
C PRO A 484 -3.89 -11.52 2.62
N ALA A 485 -2.59 -11.81 2.70
CA ALA A 485 -1.98 -12.38 3.90
C ALA A 485 -2.04 -11.39 5.09
N THR A 486 -1.77 -10.11 4.82
CA THR A 486 -1.88 -9.02 5.79
C THR A 486 -3.33 -8.82 6.22
N ALA A 487 -4.30 -8.82 5.30
CA ALA A 487 -5.72 -8.70 5.62
C ALA A 487 -6.21 -9.83 6.54
N MET A 488 -5.75 -11.07 6.31
CA MET A 488 -6.04 -12.23 7.16
C MET A 488 -5.46 -12.07 8.57
N LYS A 489 -4.21 -11.61 8.70
CA LYS A 489 -3.58 -11.33 10.02
C LYS A 489 -4.32 -10.24 10.77
N ILE A 490 -4.70 -9.15 10.10
CA ILE A 490 -5.48 -8.05 10.71
C ILE A 490 -6.82 -8.59 11.20
N LEU A 491 -7.52 -9.40 10.40
CA LEU A 491 -8.76 -10.03 10.82
C LEU A 491 -8.58 -10.82 12.11
N ASN A 492 -7.57 -11.72 12.16
CA ASN A 492 -7.28 -12.51 13.36
C ASN A 492 -7.02 -11.60 14.57
N SER A 493 -6.25 -10.53 14.41
CA SER A 493 -5.96 -9.58 15.48
C SER A 493 -7.20 -8.82 15.97
N VAL A 494 -8.09 -8.43 15.05
CA VAL A 494 -9.36 -7.75 15.40
C VAL A 494 -10.29 -8.70 16.16
N MET A 495 -10.39 -9.95 15.73
CA MET A 495 -11.22 -10.96 16.41
C MET A 495 -10.66 -11.29 17.81
N LEU A 496 -9.35 -11.40 17.98
CA LEU A 496 -8.69 -11.56 19.27
C LEU A 496 -8.98 -10.43 20.26
N LEU A 497 -8.95 -9.17 19.80
CA LEU A 497 -9.17 -8.01 20.66
C LEU A 497 -10.63 -7.91 21.15
N ARG A 498 -11.55 -8.41 20.36
CA ARG A 498 -12.98 -8.39 20.65
C ARG A 498 -13.39 -9.42 21.71
N ASN A 499 -12.63 -10.51 21.83
CA ASN A 499 -12.93 -11.65 22.68
C ASN A 499 -12.60 -11.42 24.18
N GLY A 500 -13.14 -10.35 24.78
CA GLY A 500 -12.92 -10.03 26.20
C GLY A 500 -13.43 -11.12 27.17
N ASP A 501 -14.70 -11.54 27.08
CA ASP A 501 -15.32 -12.53 27.96
C ASP A 501 -16.29 -13.50 27.23
N GLU A 502 -16.66 -13.28 25.97
CA GLU A 502 -17.48 -14.16 25.14
C GLU A 502 -16.73 -14.51 23.85
N TRP A 503 -16.57 -15.81 23.62
CA TRP A 503 -15.66 -16.39 22.63
C TRP A 503 -16.27 -16.36 21.22
N GLY A 504 -15.88 -15.40 20.39
CA GLY A 504 -16.23 -15.36 18.98
C GLY A 504 -15.05 -15.75 18.09
N TYR A 505 -15.12 -16.88 17.45
CA TYR A 505 -14.14 -17.34 16.47
C TYR A 505 -14.85 -17.60 15.15
N ALA A 506 -14.15 -17.44 14.04
CA ALA A 506 -14.68 -17.83 12.76
C ALA A 506 -13.63 -18.60 11.96
N THR A 507 -14.05 -19.63 11.27
CA THR A 507 -13.22 -20.22 10.22
C THR A 507 -13.23 -19.30 9.01
N VAL A 508 -12.12 -19.26 8.27
CA VAL A 508 -12.04 -18.44 7.05
C VAL A 508 -11.30 -19.20 5.97
N ASP A 509 -11.94 -19.31 4.82
CA ASP A 509 -11.33 -19.76 3.56
C ASP A 509 -11.37 -18.62 2.54
N LEU A 510 -10.21 -18.08 2.21
CA LEU A 510 -10.05 -17.02 1.23
C LEU A 510 -9.27 -17.56 0.03
N MET A 511 -9.88 -17.58 -1.14
CA MET A 511 -9.23 -17.86 -2.41
C MET A 511 -9.07 -16.57 -3.21
N CYS A 512 -7.84 -16.25 -3.60
CA CYS A 512 -7.51 -15.12 -4.47
C CYS A 512 -6.96 -15.64 -5.80
N VAL A 513 -7.56 -15.23 -6.92
CA VAL A 513 -7.15 -15.60 -8.28
C VAL A 513 -6.74 -14.35 -9.04
N ASP A 514 -5.49 -14.24 -9.44
CA ASP A 514 -5.03 -13.21 -10.38
C ASP A 514 -5.53 -13.54 -11.79
N LEU A 515 -6.44 -12.72 -12.31
CA LEU A 515 -7.09 -12.94 -13.61
C LEU A 515 -6.20 -12.62 -14.82
N PHE A 516 -4.99 -12.09 -14.60
CA PHE A 516 -3.99 -11.91 -15.66
C PHE A 516 -3.09 -13.13 -15.83
N THR A 517 -2.73 -13.77 -14.73
CA THR A 517 -1.72 -14.85 -14.70
C THR A 517 -2.31 -16.21 -14.41
N GLY A 518 -3.48 -16.27 -13.75
CA GLY A 518 -4.07 -17.47 -13.19
C GLY A 518 -3.41 -17.93 -11.89
N GLU A 519 -2.44 -17.17 -11.34
CA GLU A 519 -1.88 -17.47 -10.02
C GLU A 519 -2.97 -17.39 -8.96
N THR A 520 -3.05 -18.44 -8.15
CA THR A 520 -4.11 -18.62 -7.17
C THR A 520 -3.51 -18.95 -5.82
N CYS A 521 -3.93 -18.21 -4.80
CA CYS A 521 -3.55 -18.43 -3.42
C CYS A 521 -4.79 -18.74 -2.59
N PHE A 522 -4.72 -19.80 -1.77
CA PHE A 522 -5.68 -20.10 -0.73
C PHE A 522 -5.08 -19.71 0.60
N TYR A 523 -5.83 -18.98 1.40
CA TYR A 523 -5.49 -18.57 2.77
C TYR A 523 -6.55 -19.15 3.70
N LYS A 524 -6.14 -19.96 4.69
CA LYS A 524 -7.06 -20.69 5.56
C LYS A 524 -6.80 -20.39 7.03
N TYR A 525 -7.89 -20.18 7.77
CA TYR A 525 -7.95 -20.23 9.23
C TYR A 525 -9.02 -21.24 9.64
N GLY A 526 -8.61 -22.41 10.11
CA GLY A 526 -9.51 -23.45 10.61
C GLY A 526 -10.57 -23.96 9.61
N ALA A 527 -10.44 -23.58 8.34
CA ALA A 527 -11.46 -23.85 7.34
C ALA A 527 -11.39 -25.27 6.78
N ALA A 528 -12.55 -25.79 6.42
CA ALA A 528 -12.71 -27.08 5.76
C ALA A 528 -11.87 -27.17 4.45
N PRO A 529 -11.54 -28.37 3.97
CA PRO A 529 -10.78 -28.55 2.74
C PRO A 529 -11.49 -27.96 1.52
N SER A 530 -10.72 -27.30 0.64
CA SER A 530 -11.17 -26.87 -0.69
C SER A 530 -10.65 -27.84 -1.75
N TYR A 531 -11.30 -27.90 -2.89
CA TYR A 531 -10.96 -28.82 -3.98
C TYR A 531 -10.74 -28.09 -5.28
N VAL A 532 -9.69 -28.46 -6.00
CA VAL A 532 -9.33 -27.85 -7.28
C VAL A 532 -9.21 -28.94 -8.34
N ARG A 533 -10.03 -28.84 -9.39
CA ARG A 533 -9.97 -29.68 -10.58
C ARG A 533 -9.13 -29.00 -11.66
N THR A 534 -8.14 -29.71 -12.18
CA THR A 534 -7.41 -29.31 -13.38
C THR A 534 -7.37 -30.48 -14.37
N GLY A 535 -8.10 -30.37 -15.45
CA GLY A 535 -8.39 -31.49 -16.34
C GLY A 535 -9.14 -32.61 -15.60
N LYS A 536 -8.57 -33.80 -15.52
CA LYS A 536 -9.16 -34.95 -14.78
C LYS A 536 -8.63 -35.13 -13.34
N SER A 537 -7.66 -34.30 -12.93
CA SER A 537 -7.08 -34.39 -11.59
C SER A 537 -7.82 -33.46 -10.64
N VAL A 538 -8.20 -33.98 -9.48
CA VAL A 538 -8.79 -33.21 -8.36
C VAL A 538 -7.81 -33.21 -7.20
N ARG A 539 -7.36 -32.02 -6.79
CA ARG A 539 -6.46 -31.80 -5.65
C ARG A 539 -7.23 -31.26 -4.46
N ARG A 540 -7.00 -31.81 -3.29
CA ARG A 540 -7.47 -31.30 -2.00
C ARG A 540 -6.51 -30.22 -1.51
N VAL A 541 -7.05 -29.12 -1.00
CA VAL A 541 -6.34 -28.00 -0.41
C VAL A 541 -6.83 -27.84 1.03
N SER A 542 -6.02 -28.25 1.99
CA SER A 542 -6.32 -28.17 3.43
C SER A 542 -5.29 -27.29 4.14
N GLY A 543 -5.66 -26.77 5.31
CA GLY A 543 -4.82 -26.08 6.26
C GLY A 543 -4.82 -26.80 7.61
N GLU A 544 -3.87 -26.45 8.47
CA GLU A 544 -3.71 -26.99 9.84
C GLU A 544 -3.88 -25.88 10.89
N SER A 545 -4.00 -24.62 10.48
CA SER A 545 -4.19 -23.46 11.37
C SER A 545 -5.54 -23.53 12.09
N LEU A 546 -5.59 -22.93 13.27
CA LEU A 546 -6.83 -22.75 14.03
C LEU A 546 -7.70 -21.65 13.39
N ALA A 547 -8.95 -21.54 13.86
CA ALA A 547 -9.86 -20.47 13.44
C ALA A 547 -9.31 -19.07 13.80
N ALA A 548 -9.72 -18.06 13.03
CA ALA A 548 -9.38 -16.68 13.31
C ALA A 548 -9.93 -16.26 14.68
N GLY A 549 -9.13 -15.52 15.44
CA GLY A 549 -9.41 -15.14 16.83
C GLY A 549 -8.88 -16.12 17.87
N LEU A 550 -8.28 -17.27 17.45
CA LEU A 550 -7.63 -18.23 18.34
C LEU A 550 -6.10 -18.20 18.28
N MET A 551 -5.53 -17.58 17.26
CA MET A 551 -4.11 -17.63 16.97
C MET A 551 -3.39 -16.44 17.59
N THR A 552 -2.34 -16.70 18.39
CA THR A 552 -1.51 -15.67 19.03
C THR A 552 -0.03 -15.78 18.62
N GLY A 553 0.68 -14.68 18.62
CA GLY A 553 2.13 -14.62 18.36
C GLY A 553 2.53 -14.99 16.93
N GLU A 554 3.67 -15.64 16.75
CA GLU A 554 4.21 -16.04 15.44
C GLU A 554 3.32 -17.05 14.69
N SER A 555 2.49 -17.79 15.41
CA SER A 555 1.53 -18.75 14.84
C SER A 555 0.29 -18.08 14.23
N ALA A 556 0.15 -16.76 14.34
CA ALA A 556 -1.04 -16.01 13.86
C ALA A 556 -1.15 -15.89 12.33
N ALA A 557 -0.24 -16.50 11.56
CA ALA A 557 -0.30 -16.49 10.10
C ALA A 557 -1.30 -17.55 9.58
N PRO A 558 -2.07 -17.24 8.52
CA PRO A 558 -2.92 -18.23 7.86
C PRO A 558 -2.07 -19.29 7.14
N ASP A 559 -2.62 -20.48 6.96
CA ASP A 559 -2.05 -21.43 6.01
C ASP A 559 -2.19 -20.90 4.58
N VAL A 560 -1.11 -20.99 3.81
CA VAL A 560 -1.08 -20.48 2.44
C VAL A 560 -0.73 -21.59 1.46
N VAL A 561 -1.64 -21.88 0.53
CA VAL A 561 -1.40 -22.84 -0.54
C VAL A 561 -1.45 -22.09 -1.87
N ARG A 562 -0.36 -22.17 -2.63
CA ARG A 562 -0.22 -21.52 -3.94
C ARG A 562 -0.30 -22.52 -5.06
N MET A 563 -1.02 -22.14 -6.12
CA MET A 563 -1.10 -22.91 -7.36
C MET A 563 -1.43 -21.99 -8.54
N ARG A 564 -1.44 -22.54 -9.74
CA ARG A 564 -1.86 -21.81 -10.93
C ARG A 564 -3.05 -22.49 -11.59
N LEU A 565 -4.16 -21.77 -11.70
CA LEU A 565 -5.35 -22.21 -12.43
C LEU A 565 -5.19 -21.88 -13.93
N LYS A 566 -5.47 -22.86 -14.76
CA LYS A 566 -5.52 -22.71 -16.22
C LYS A 566 -6.98 -22.54 -16.65
N PRO A 567 -7.24 -22.01 -17.85
CA PRO A 567 -8.59 -22.03 -18.43
C PRO A 567 -9.18 -23.45 -18.38
N GLY A 568 -10.44 -23.56 -17.99
CA GLY A 568 -11.15 -24.81 -17.74
C GLY A 568 -10.93 -25.42 -16.34
N SER A 569 -10.07 -24.82 -15.48
CA SER A 569 -9.93 -25.25 -14.08
C SER A 569 -11.14 -24.83 -13.26
N GLN A 570 -11.48 -25.66 -12.26
CA GLN A 570 -12.59 -25.42 -11.34
C GLN A 570 -12.10 -25.53 -9.90
N ALA A 571 -12.70 -24.73 -9.01
CA ALA A 571 -12.47 -24.84 -7.57
C ALA A 571 -13.82 -24.93 -6.85
N VAL A 572 -13.86 -25.74 -5.79
CA VAL A 572 -14.99 -25.84 -4.87
C VAL A 572 -14.49 -25.54 -3.47
N ILE A 573 -15.07 -24.53 -2.85
CA ILE A 573 -14.86 -24.11 -1.47
C ILE A 573 -16.15 -24.44 -0.72
N ALA A 574 -16.06 -25.13 0.40
CA ALA A 574 -17.22 -25.59 1.14
C ALA A 574 -17.00 -25.47 2.64
N SER A 575 -18.07 -25.26 3.42
CA SER A 575 -18.04 -25.31 4.89
C SER A 575 -17.96 -26.78 5.39
N ASP A 576 -17.66 -26.93 6.66
CA ASP A 576 -17.47 -28.23 7.29
C ASP A 576 -18.79 -29.06 7.38
N GLY A 577 -19.96 -28.40 7.39
CA GLY A 577 -21.26 -29.06 7.25
C GLY A 577 -21.43 -29.80 5.92
N VAL A 578 -20.68 -29.37 4.86
CA VAL A 578 -20.67 -30.09 3.57
C VAL A 578 -19.65 -31.21 3.57
N ILE A 579 -18.49 -31.02 4.19
CA ILE A 579 -17.39 -31.97 4.19
C ILE A 579 -16.94 -32.19 5.63
N SER A 580 -17.49 -33.21 6.26
CA SER A 580 -17.10 -33.60 7.61
C SER A 580 -16.05 -34.73 7.54
N GLY A 581 -14.81 -34.44 7.98
CA GLY A 581 -13.74 -35.42 8.07
C GLY A 581 -13.00 -35.71 6.76
N ASP A 582 -12.55 -36.96 6.59
CA ASP A 582 -11.70 -37.41 5.47
C ASP A 582 -12.47 -38.10 4.33
N ASP A 583 -13.77 -38.32 4.49
CA ASP A 583 -14.59 -38.99 3.45
C ASP A 583 -15.04 -37.99 2.38
N ASP A 584 -14.13 -37.67 1.48
CA ASP A 584 -14.30 -36.73 0.36
C ASP A 584 -14.36 -37.44 -1.01
N ALA A 585 -14.40 -38.76 -1.04
CA ALA A 585 -14.31 -39.53 -2.28
C ALA A 585 -15.46 -39.19 -3.24
N TRP A 586 -16.67 -39.02 -2.71
CA TRP A 586 -17.86 -38.67 -3.47
C TRP A 586 -17.73 -37.30 -4.18
N LEU A 587 -17.16 -36.31 -3.49
CA LEU A 587 -16.96 -34.97 -4.06
C LEU A 587 -15.91 -34.98 -5.16
N ARG A 588 -14.81 -35.70 -4.98
CA ARG A 588 -13.79 -35.87 -6.00
C ARG A 588 -14.31 -36.58 -7.24
N GLU A 589 -15.19 -37.57 -7.07
CA GLU A 589 -15.84 -38.29 -8.15
C GLU A 589 -16.80 -37.34 -8.91
N LEU A 590 -17.65 -36.63 -8.18
CA LEU A 590 -18.57 -35.64 -8.76
C LEU A 590 -17.83 -34.57 -9.56
N MET A 591 -16.73 -34.03 -9.03
CA MET A 591 -15.91 -33.05 -9.74
C MET A 591 -15.19 -33.61 -10.99
N ARG A 592 -14.95 -34.94 -11.07
CA ARG A 592 -14.37 -35.58 -12.28
C ARG A 592 -15.40 -35.82 -13.39
N GLY A 593 -16.67 -35.82 -13.05
CA GLY A 593 -17.75 -36.08 -13.99
C GLY A 593 -17.97 -34.95 -15.00
N ASP A 594 -18.51 -35.26 -16.17
CA ASP A 594 -18.80 -34.30 -17.23
C ASP A 594 -19.88 -33.26 -16.82
N GLU A 595 -20.74 -33.61 -15.87
CA GLU A 595 -21.76 -32.72 -15.31
C GLU A 595 -21.14 -31.51 -14.60
N ALA A 596 -19.91 -31.63 -14.11
CA ALA A 596 -19.16 -30.50 -13.51
C ALA A 596 -18.77 -29.42 -14.53
N ASP A 597 -18.77 -29.72 -15.84
CA ASP A 597 -18.42 -28.76 -16.89
C ASP A 597 -19.55 -27.78 -17.26
N GLY A 598 -20.69 -27.89 -16.59
CA GLY A 598 -21.85 -27.03 -16.73
C GLY A 598 -21.75 -25.67 -16.00
N ASP A 599 -22.93 -25.14 -15.67
CA ASP A 599 -23.05 -23.92 -14.87
C ASP A 599 -22.56 -24.13 -13.42
N MET A 600 -21.71 -23.23 -12.92
CA MET A 600 -21.15 -23.30 -11.56
C MET A 600 -22.21 -23.23 -10.47
N LYS A 601 -23.34 -22.58 -10.75
CA LYS A 601 -24.47 -22.55 -9.83
C LYS A 601 -25.18 -23.92 -9.75
N ALA A 602 -25.22 -24.65 -10.88
CA ALA A 602 -25.73 -26.01 -10.91
C ALA A 602 -24.79 -26.96 -10.15
N LEU A 603 -23.47 -26.83 -10.37
CA LEU A 603 -22.47 -27.62 -9.64
C LEU A 603 -22.55 -27.38 -8.11
N ALA A 604 -22.59 -26.11 -7.68
CA ALA A 604 -22.71 -25.79 -6.25
C ALA A 604 -23.98 -26.43 -5.61
N ARG A 605 -25.11 -26.38 -6.33
CA ARG A 605 -26.37 -27.02 -5.87
C ARG A 605 -26.27 -28.55 -5.82
N GLN A 606 -25.59 -29.17 -6.78
CA GLN A 606 -25.42 -30.59 -6.86
C GLN A 606 -24.54 -31.10 -5.69
N VAL A 607 -23.42 -30.40 -5.43
CA VAL A 607 -22.58 -30.68 -4.26
C VAL A 607 -23.38 -30.59 -2.96
N LEU A 608 -24.14 -29.49 -2.80
CA LEU A 608 -24.95 -29.26 -1.61
C LEU A 608 -26.02 -30.35 -1.39
N ARG A 609 -26.74 -30.76 -2.45
CA ARG A 609 -27.74 -31.83 -2.38
C ARG A 609 -27.11 -33.14 -1.99
N ARG A 610 -25.97 -33.48 -2.62
CA ARG A 610 -25.29 -34.74 -2.32
C ARG A 610 -24.83 -34.80 -0.85
N ALA A 611 -24.26 -33.70 -0.34
CA ALA A 611 -23.88 -33.60 1.06
C ALA A 611 -25.08 -33.74 2.01
N ALA A 612 -26.21 -33.12 1.68
CA ALA A 612 -27.44 -33.21 2.48
C ALA A 612 -28.04 -34.61 2.47
N ASP A 613 -27.94 -35.34 1.35
CA ASP A 613 -28.42 -36.72 1.23
C ASP A 613 -27.54 -37.72 2.05
N GLU A 614 -26.23 -37.47 2.16
CA GLU A 614 -25.27 -38.31 2.88
C GLU A 614 -25.20 -38.00 4.38
N GLY A 615 -25.17 -36.70 4.76
CA GLY A 615 -24.94 -36.25 6.14
C GLY A 615 -26.19 -35.75 6.89
N GLY A 616 -27.31 -35.56 6.19
CA GLY A 616 -28.45 -34.81 6.73
C GLY A 616 -28.11 -33.34 6.95
N SER A 617 -29.08 -32.48 7.30
CA SER A 617 -28.81 -31.06 7.63
C SER A 617 -28.44 -30.90 9.12
N ALA A 618 -27.37 -31.57 9.55
CA ALA A 618 -26.89 -31.53 10.93
C ALA A 618 -26.19 -30.18 11.26
N ASP A 619 -25.68 -29.50 10.24
CA ASP A 619 -25.04 -28.19 10.35
C ASP A 619 -25.38 -27.29 9.17
N ASP A 620 -24.95 -26.01 9.23
CA ASP A 620 -25.03 -25.07 8.12
C ASP A 620 -24.12 -25.55 6.97
N MET A 621 -24.60 -25.43 5.75
CA MET A 621 -23.90 -25.91 4.56
C MET A 621 -23.80 -24.83 3.52
N THR A 622 -22.59 -24.46 3.14
CA THR A 622 -22.35 -23.47 2.08
C THR A 622 -21.30 -23.98 1.10
N VAL A 623 -21.59 -23.82 -0.19
CA VAL A 623 -20.72 -24.22 -1.30
C VAL A 623 -20.53 -23.06 -2.27
N LEU A 624 -19.28 -22.74 -2.59
CA LEU A 624 -18.90 -21.82 -3.65
C LEU A 624 -18.13 -22.61 -4.72
N ALA A 625 -18.68 -22.66 -5.93
CA ALA A 625 -18.03 -23.27 -7.10
C ALA A 625 -17.53 -22.17 -8.03
N VAL A 626 -16.30 -22.29 -8.48
CA VAL A 626 -15.61 -21.30 -9.32
C VAL A 626 -15.02 -21.98 -10.54
N ARG A 627 -15.16 -21.39 -11.71
CA ARG A 627 -14.53 -21.83 -12.95
C ARG A 627 -13.78 -20.66 -13.59
N VAL A 628 -12.57 -20.93 -14.03
CA VAL A 628 -11.71 -19.99 -14.74
C VAL A 628 -11.73 -20.34 -16.22
N ASP A 629 -12.06 -19.36 -17.07
CA ASP A 629 -12.11 -19.53 -18.54
C ASP A 629 -11.30 -18.41 -19.22
N VAL A 630 -11.05 -18.56 -20.52
CA VAL A 630 -10.51 -17.45 -21.31
C VAL A 630 -11.62 -16.43 -21.51
N ARG A 631 -11.31 -15.16 -21.35
CA ARG A 631 -12.26 -14.09 -21.64
C ARG A 631 -12.46 -13.98 -23.16
N ALA A 632 -13.70 -14.13 -23.61
CA ALA A 632 -14.08 -14.04 -25.00
C ALA A 632 -13.85 -12.63 -25.61
#